data_074f789694e4c8ac8ceeb5cc7048a182
#
_entry.id   074f789694e4c8ac8ceeb5cc7048a182
#
_cell.length_a   1.000
_cell.length_b   1.000
_cell.length_c   1.000
_cell.angle_alpha   90.00
_cell.angle_beta   90.00
_cell.angle_gamma   90.00
#
_symmetry.space_group_name_H-M   'P 1'
#
loop_
_entity.id
_entity.type
_entity.pdbx_description
1 polymer ?
#
loop_
_entity_poly.entity_id
_entity_poly.type
_entity_poly.pdbx_seq_one_letter_code
_entity_poly.pdbx_strand_id
1 'polypeptide(L)'
;MKSEKCLNRKRIIVWQRLLLLLFTIHCSLFTFSQVGTWQNYLAYHDIQNICEAGHQLFMLASNDIYLYNKNDQSIITFDKVSGLSDTYITHIAWCPQAKRLIAVYQNSNIDLIDTNGDITNISALYSKTMTEDKTVSKITIDGIYAWLHCPFGLVKVNVQRAEIAETYFNGHPEYPTSLPDYDEYQELEPNLTLVSSLQPGGPKYNHFYESEFFNSKLYTTGGHFLSGIIGKSYPGTIQVFDGDNWTVYEDELNLKTGYNYWDVNCISIDPTDESHVAAGGKSGLYEFRNGKLINYYNQDNSPLKGAYDRGQQLDNNYVLVNGIKYDQQGRLWVINSQAKGVNLLVLTKDGEWEDHYQNLLEDDESGVTWGGLRNMIFDSRGLLWFVNTSWVGQTVFCYSTENDQMVAYNSFVNQDGTRYSPNFIYCVAEDKEGNIWVGTDIGPFYIDKSEVGQGSVTFQQVKVPRNDGTNFADYLLSEVSISHIAVDGGNRKWFATNGIGAFLISADNMSQICHLSTYNSPLLSDQIYSVAINQQTGVVYFLTENGLCSYRSDATEPTQEMTKDNVYAYPNPVTPDYTGLITIVGLSYDADVKITTSSGVLVAEGRSNGGSFTWDGKDRNGNRVASGIYMVIAATSKGEKGTVCKIAIVN
;
A
#
# COMPACT_ATOMS: atom_id res chain seq x y z
N MET A 1 -40.03 -18.54 51.53
CA MET A 1 -40.65 -18.11 50.26
C MET A 1 -40.43 -16.67 49.84
N LYS A 2 -40.40 -15.65 50.71
CA LYS A 2 -40.12 -14.25 50.28
C LYS A 2 -38.63 -13.97 50.02
N SER A 3 -37.70 -14.66 50.67
CA SER A 3 -36.23 -14.44 50.49
C SER A 3 -35.68 -15.02 49.19
N GLU A 4 -36.18 -16.15 48.73
CA GLU A 4 -35.72 -16.82 47.49
C GLU A 4 -36.15 -16.05 46.21
N LYS A 5 -37.34 -15.44 46.22
CA LYS A 5 -37.80 -14.61 45.10
C LYS A 5 -36.97 -13.33 44.94
N CYS A 6 -36.41 -12.78 46.03
CA CYS A 6 -35.54 -11.60 45.98
C CYS A 6 -34.14 -11.94 45.47
N LEU A 7 -33.60 -13.12 45.82
CA LEU A 7 -32.30 -13.60 45.30
C LEU A 7 -32.34 -13.92 43.81
N ASN A 8 -33.42 -14.54 43.33
CA ASN A 8 -33.61 -14.83 41.92
C ASN A 8 -33.77 -13.58 41.06
N ARG A 9 -34.48 -12.55 41.56
CA ARG A 9 -34.58 -11.25 40.85
C ARG A 9 -33.22 -10.54 40.73
N LYS A 10 -32.41 -10.56 41.78
CA LYS A 10 -31.05 -9.97 41.73
C LYS A 10 -30.14 -10.75 40.76
N ARG A 11 -30.20 -12.09 40.70
CA ARG A 11 -29.47 -12.88 39.73
C ARG A 11 -29.89 -12.61 38.28
N ILE A 12 -31.18 -12.50 37.99
CA ILE A 12 -31.69 -12.18 36.65
C ILE A 12 -31.24 -10.78 36.22
N ILE A 13 -31.23 -9.79 37.08
CA ILE A 13 -30.76 -8.44 36.77
C ILE A 13 -29.25 -8.40 36.52
N VAL A 14 -28.47 -9.18 37.27
CA VAL A 14 -27.02 -9.31 37.05
C VAL A 14 -26.75 -10.00 35.72
N TRP A 15 -27.44 -11.09 35.38
CA TRP A 15 -27.31 -11.77 34.08
C TRP A 15 -27.80 -10.89 32.92
N GLN A 16 -28.85 -10.11 33.06
CA GLN A 16 -29.27 -9.14 32.03
C GLN A 16 -28.24 -8.01 31.83
N ARG A 17 -27.63 -7.51 32.91
CA ARG A 17 -26.53 -6.54 32.80
C ARG A 17 -25.25 -7.13 32.18
N LEU A 18 -24.92 -8.38 32.53
CA LEU A 18 -23.80 -9.08 31.90
C LEU A 18 -24.04 -9.38 30.42
N LEU A 19 -25.28 -9.76 30.05
CA LEU A 19 -25.67 -9.93 28.64
C LEU A 19 -25.67 -8.60 27.87
N LEU A 20 -26.14 -7.50 28.50
CA LEU A 20 -26.06 -6.18 27.91
C LEU A 20 -24.60 -5.71 27.73
N LEU A 21 -23.73 -5.97 28.73
CA LEU A 21 -22.29 -5.68 28.62
C LEU A 21 -21.60 -6.53 27.54
N LEU A 22 -21.92 -7.83 27.45
CA LEU A 22 -21.44 -8.70 26.38
C LEU A 22 -21.97 -8.29 25.01
N PHE A 23 -23.21 -7.82 24.93
CA PHE A 23 -23.78 -7.31 23.66
C PHE A 23 -23.16 -5.96 23.25
N THR A 24 -22.86 -5.07 24.22
CA THR A 24 -22.14 -3.82 23.94
C THR A 24 -20.68 -4.07 23.57
N ILE A 25 -20.01 -5.06 24.17
CA ILE A 25 -18.64 -5.46 23.80
C ILE A 25 -18.62 -6.14 22.41
N HIS A 26 -19.64 -6.91 22.02
CA HIS A 26 -19.74 -7.48 20.68
C HIS A 26 -20.16 -6.47 19.59
N CYS A 27 -20.93 -5.43 19.95
CA CYS A 27 -21.26 -4.34 19.01
C CYS A 27 -20.12 -3.32 18.79
N SER A 28 -19.12 -3.29 19.67
CA SER A 28 -17.97 -2.37 19.52
C SER A 28 -16.83 -2.93 18.64
N LEU A 29 -16.95 -4.15 18.11
CA LEU A 29 -15.88 -4.80 17.30
C LEU A 29 -16.03 -4.62 15.77
N PHE A 30 -17.05 -3.89 15.32
CA PHE A 30 -17.13 -3.45 13.91
C PHE A 30 -17.09 -1.92 13.84
N THR A 31 -15.97 -1.32 14.22
CA THR A 31 -15.69 0.06 13.82
C THR A 31 -15.35 0.06 12.35
N PHE A 32 -16.35 0.16 11.49
CA PHE A 32 -16.10 0.48 10.10
C PHE A 32 -15.35 1.81 10.04
N SER A 33 -14.12 1.78 9.59
CA SER A 33 -13.31 2.98 9.36
C SER A 33 -14.08 3.92 8.44
N GLN A 34 -14.11 5.19 8.77
CA GLN A 34 -14.79 6.24 8.00
C GLN A 34 -14.08 6.43 6.65
N VAL A 35 -14.85 6.73 5.58
CA VAL A 35 -14.28 7.18 4.30
C VAL A 35 -13.38 8.40 4.53
N GLY A 36 -12.21 8.39 3.93
CA GLY A 36 -11.19 9.42 4.10
C GLY A 36 -10.17 9.15 5.22
N THR A 37 -10.33 8.08 6.01
CA THR A 37 -9.36 7.73 7.05
C THR A 37 -8.12 7.06 6.48
N TRP A 38 -7.00 7.32 7.14
CA TRP A 38 -5.70 6.73 6.85
C TRP A 38 -5.24 5.82 7.99
N GLN A 39 -4.41 4.84 7.64
CA GLN A 39 -3.66 4.02 8.58
C GLN A 39 -2.28 3.74 8.02
N ASN A 40 -1.25 3.86 8.86
CA ASN A 40 0.13 3.50 8.53
C ASN A 40 0.49 2.17 9.21
N TYR A 41 1.26 1.34 8.51
CA TYR A 41 1.70 0.02 8.99
C TYR A 41 3.22 0.01 9.00
N LEU A 42 3.81 0.34 10.15
CA LEU A 42 5.25 0.51 10.33
C LEU A 42 5.85 -0.65 11.12
N ALA A 43 7.08 -1.00 10.79
CA ALA A 43 7.86 -2.00 11.49
C ALA A 43 8.59 -1.38 12.68
N TYR A 44 8.79 -2.18 13.75
CA TYR A 44 9.47 -1.75 14.97
C TYR A 44 10.44 -2.82 15.50
N HIS A 45 11.02 -3.65 14.61
CA HIS A 45 11.81 -4.82 15.04
C HIS A 45 13.30 -4.54 15.19
N ASP A 46 13.87 -3.66 14.37
CA ASP A 46 15.29 -3.35 14.39
C ASP A 46 15.55 -2.14 15.29
N ILE A 47 15.98 -2.40 16.53
CA ILE A 47 16.26 -1.35 17.51
C ILE A 47 17.57 -0.66 17.18
N GLN A 48 17.50 0.61 16.84
CA GLN A 48 18.62 1.45 16.43
C GLN A 48 19.10 2.37 17.56
N ASN A 49 18.16 2.92 18.36
CA ASN A 49 18.48 3.80 19.48
C ASN A 49 17.40 3.77 20.56
N ILE A 50 17.77 4.02 21.82
CA ILE A 50 16.87 4.11 22.98
C ILE A 50 17.21 5.39 23.77
N CYS A 51 16.19 6.24 24.00
CA CYS A 51 16.31 7.43 24.83
C CYS A 51 15.45 7.29 26.09
N GLU A 52 16.07 7.44 27.27
CA GLU A 52 15.36 7.38 28.55
C GLU A 52 14.85 8.76 29.00
N ALA A 53 13.56 8.87 29.23
CA ALA A 53 12.85 10.06 29.68
C ALA A 53 12.14 9.80 31.02
N GLY A 54 12.90 9.55 32.07
CA GLY A 54 12.39 9.20 33.39
C GLY A 54 11.74 7.80 33.41
N HIS A 55 10.43 7.72 33.49
CA HIS A 55 9.70 6.43 33.45
C HIS A 55 9.29 5.99 32.05
N GLN A 56 9.66 6.76 31.04
CA GLN A 56 9.37 6.49 29.64
C GLN A 56 10.64 6.17 28.87
N LEU A 57 10.51 5.28 27.87
CA LEU A 57 11.57 4.97 26.91
C LEU A 57 11.06 5.31 25.51
N PHE A 58 11.79 6.15 24.80
CA PHE A 58 11.60 6.34 23.36
C PHE A 58 12.56 5.44 22.61
N MET A 59 12.04 4.67 21.69
CA MET A 59 12.81 3.77 20.82
C MET A 59 12.78 4.26 19.39
N LEU A 60 13.94 4.36 18.76
CA LEU A 60 14.07 4.38 17.31
C LEU A 60 14.24 2.94 16.85
N ALA A 61 13.30 2.43 16.08
CA ALA A 61 13.31 1.06 15.60
C ALA A 61 12.84 1.00 14.14
N SER A 62 13.61 0.36 13.25
CA SER A 62 13.35 0.29 11.82
C SER A 62 13.07 1.65 11.17
N ASN A 63 13.76 2.72 11.66
CA ASN A 63 13.58 4.12 11.27
C ASN A 63 12.24 4.77 11.66
N ASP A 64 11.52 4.15 12.60
CA ASP A 64 10.26 4.64 13.17
C ASP A 64 10.35 4.75 14.70
N ILE A 65 9.44 5.48 15.33
CA ILE A 65 9.47 5.74 16.77
C ILE A 65 8.28 5.09 17.47
N TYR A 66 8.56 4.49 18.64
CA TYR A 66 7.53 4.18 19.62
C TYR A 66 8.00 4.54 21.03
N LEU A 67 7.04 4.76 21.92
CA LEU A 67 7.20 5.09 23.32
C LEU A 67 6.69 3.95 24.19
N TYR A 68 7.51 3.51 25.15
CA TYR A 68 7.11 2.58 26.20
C TYR A 68 7.08 3.26 27.56
N ASN A 69 5.97 3.13 28.30
CA ASN A 69 5.83 3.65 29.65
C ASN A 69 6.05 2.56 30.68
N LYS A 70 7.11 2.67 31.48
CA LYS A 70 7.50 1.69 32.51
C LYS A 70 6.45 1.52 33.64
N ASN A 71 5.59 2.55 33.88
CA ASN A 71 4.63 2.53 34.98
C ASN A 71 3.40 1.67 34.69
N ASP A 72 2.83 1.80 33.50
CA ASP A 72 1.59 1.12 33.10
C ASP A 72 1.79 0.13 31.97
N GLN A 73 3.03 -0.01 31.48
CA GLN A 73 3.44 -0.91 30.39
C GLN A 73 2.76 -0.61 29.05
N SER A 74 2.24 0.59 28.87
CA SER A 74 1.64 1.01 27.59
C SER A 74 2.70 1.28 26.53
N ILE A 75 2.32 0.99 25.27
CA ILE A 75 3.10 1.30 24.07
C ILE A 75 2.30 2.27 23.23
N ILE A 76 2.94 3.34 22.77
CA ILE A 76 2.39 4.33 21.84
C ILE A 76 3.31 4.37 20.63
N THR A 77 2.77 4.13 19.45
CA THR A 77 3.49 4.27 18.17
C THR A 77 3.24 5.64 17.57
N PHE A 78 4.24 6.18 16.88
CA PHE A 78 4.15 7.47 16.20
C PHE A 78 4.28 7.26 14.69
N ASP A 79 3.44 7.94 13.94
CA ASP A 79 3.42 7.93 12.49
C ASP A 79 2.85 9.25 11.93
N LYS A 80 2.71 9.36 10.61
CA LYS A 80 2.12 10.56 9.99
C LYS A 80 0.63 10.75 10.34
N VAL A 81 -0.11 9.69 10.66
CA VAL A 81 -1.51 9.80 11.09
C VAL A 81 -1.60 10.34 12.50
N SER A 82 -0.66 9.99 13.37
CA SER A 82 -0.57 10.51 14.75
C SER A 82 0.10 11.90 14.83
N GLY A 83 0.63 12.43 13.72
CA GLY A 83 1.11 13.81 13.63
C GLY A 83 2.60 13.98 13.34
N LEU A 84 3.37 12.92 13.10
CA LEU A 84 4.75 13.07 12.60
C LEU A 84 4.72 13.80 11.25
N SER A 85 5.69 14.69 11.08
CA SER A 85 5.77 15.56 9.92
C SER A 85 6.32 14.84 8.68
N ASP A 86 7.09 13.76 8.88
CA ASP A 86 7.76 13.04 7.81
C ASP A 86 7.93 11.54 8.13
N THR A 87 8.71 10.83 7.32
CA THR A 87 9.04 9.41 7.45
C THR A 87 10.55 9.22 7.48
N TYR A 88 11.00 8.03 7.88
CA TYR A 88 12.41 7.64 7.90
C TYR A 88 13.27 8.49 8.84
N ILE A 89 13.06 8.27 10.16
CA ILE A 89 13.84 8.92 11.21
C ILE A 89 15.21 8.27 11.28
N THR A 90 16.27 9.08 11.28
CA THR A 90 17.65 8.61 11.33
C THR A 90 18.28 8.75 12.70
N HIS A 91 17.90 9.77 13.47
CA HIS A 91 18.48 10.07 14.78
C HIS A 91 17.40 10.53 15.76
N ILE A 92 17.52 10.10 17.01
CA ILE A 92 16.75 10.63 18.13
C ILE A 92 17.69 11.00 19.27
N ALA A 93 17.33 12.02 20.06
CA ALA A 93 18.02 12.36 21.29
C ALA A 93 17.04 12.98 22.30
N TRP A 94 17.15 12.61 23.57
CA TRP A 94 16.35 13.20 24.63
C TRP A 94 17.02 14.47 25.20
N CYS A 95 16.28 15.57 25.28
CA CYS A 95 16.72 16.81 25.89
C CYS A 95 16.09 16.98 27.28
N PRO A 96 16.78 16.63 28.39
CA PRO A 96 16.16 16.57 29.72
C PRO A 96 15.66 17.93 30.22
N GLN A 97 16.36 19.03 29.89
CA GLN A 97 15.98 20.35 30.35
C GLN A 97 14.75 20.89 29.61
N ALA A 98 14.62 20.59 28.33
CA ALA A 98 13.43 20.96 27.55
C ALA A 98 12.28 19.95 27.71
N LYS A 99 12.52 18.75 28.26
CA LYS A 99 11.59 17.62 28.39
C LYS A 99 10.98 17.23 27.04
N ARG A 100 11.79 17.18 26.00
CA ARG A 100 11.40 16.81 24.64
C ARG A 100 12.44 15.90 24.00
N LEU A 101 11.94 14.93 23.24
CA LEU A 101 12.75 14.20 22.29
C LEU A 101 12.92 15.05 21.03
N ILE A 102 14.11 15.11 20.48
CA ILE A 102 14.36 15.58 19.12
C ILE A 102 14.49 14.36 18.22
N ALA A 103 13.71 14.33 17.14
CA ALA A 103 13.75 13.33 16.09
C ALA A 103 14.14 14.00 14.78
N VAL A 104 15.17 13.48 14.12
CA VAL A 104 15.68 14.01 12.85
C VAL A 104 15.43 13.00 11.74
N TYR A 105 14.83 13.46 10.66
CA TYR A 105 14.53 12.69 9.48
C TYR A 105 15.69 12.67 8.47
N GLN A 106 15.69 11.70 7.56
CA GLN A 106 16.69 11.58 6.51
C GLN A 106 16.81 12.84 5.64
N ASN A 107 15.71 13.53 5.40
CA ASN A 107 15.66 14.78 4.64
C ASN A 107 16.01 16.03 5.47
N SER A 108 16.45 15.86 6.72
CA SER A 108 16.81 16.91 7.68
C SER A 108 15.63 17.75 8.20
N ASN A 109 14.38 17.25 8.04
CA ASN A 109 13.25 17.74 8.80
C ASN A 109 13.42 17.34 10.27
N ILE A 110 12.76 18.03 11.21
CA ILE A 110 12.94 17.82 12.65
C ILE A 110 11.58 17.87 13.32
N ASP A 111 11.27 16.85 14.14
CA ASP A 111 10.15 16.90 15.07
C ASP A 111 10.64 16.87 16.53
N LEU A 112 9.95 17.60 17.37
CA LEU A 112 10.11 17.58 18.82
C LEU A 112 8.88 16.90 19.41
N ILE A 113 9.10 15.84 20.19
CA ILE A 113 8.04 15.05 20.82
C ILE A 113 8.15 15.20 22.33
N ASP A 114 7.08 15.65 23.00
CA ASP A 114 7.09 15.74 24.45
C ASP A 114 6.62 14.44 25.14
N THR A 115 6.65 14.41 26.46
CA THR A 115 6.25 13.23 27.25
C THR A 115 4.76 12.89 27.19
N ASN A 116 3.92 13.78 26.65
CA ASN A 116 2.49 13.52 26.43
C ASN A 116 2.21 13.00 25.02
N GLY A 117 3.24 13.03 24.14
CA GLY A 117 3.12 12.65 22.74
C GLY A 117 2.79 13.81 21.81
N ASP A 118 2.75 15.05 22.30
CA ASP A 118 2.53 16.23 21.46
C ASP A 118 3.75 16.49 20.57
N ILE A 119 3.52 16.75 19.29
CA ILE A 119 4.55 16.90 18.27
C ILE A 119 4.64 18.36 17.81
N THR A 120 5.85 18.88 17.69
CA THR A 120 6.14 20.21 17.16
C THR A 120 7.19 20.14 16.07
N ASN A 121 6.87 20.57 14.84
CA ASN A 121 7.80 20.53 13.71
C ASN A 121 8.72 21.76 13.64
N ILE A 122 9.98 21.54 13.24
CA ILE A 122 10.96 22.55 12.85
C ILE A 122 11.43 22.26 11.43
N SER A 123 10.75 22.79 10.44
CA SER A 123 11.05 22.55 9.01
C SER A 123 12.14 23.49 8.45
N ALA A 124 12.69 24.39 9.25
CA ALA A 124 13.58 25.45 8.76
C ALA A 124 14.88 24.93 8.10
N LEU A 125 15.45 23.81 8.57
CA LEU A 125 16.61 23.19 7.92
C LEU A 125 16.20 22.45 6.65
N TYR A 126 15.10 21.71 6.70
CA TYR A 126 14.54 21.01 5.55
C TYR A 126 14.23 21.95 4.39
N SER A 127 13.50 23.03 4.66
CA SER A 127 13.04 24.00 3.66
C SER A 127 14.12 24.95 3.14
N LYS A 128 15.28 25.04 3.83
CA LYS A 128 16.37 25.93 3.44
C LYS A 128 16.99 25.49 2.11
N THR A 129 16.93 26.34 1.10
CA THR A 129 17.61 26.12 -0.18
C THR A 129 19.11 26.37 0.00
N MET A 130 19.93 25.34 -0.20
CA MET A 130 21.40 25.39 -0.16
C MET A 130 21.95 24.24 -1.00
N THR A 131 23.20 24.38 -1.44
CA THR A 131 23.91 23.38 -2.26
C THR A 131 24.61 22.31 -1.43
N GLU A 132 24.83 22.62 -0.15
CA GLU A 132 25.52 21.74 0.77
C GLU A 132 24.60 20.62 1.25
N ASP A 133 25.21 19.45 1.50
CA ASP A 133 24.54 18.31 2.10
C ASP A 133 24.10 18.61 3.54
N LYS A 134 22.79 18.50 3.81
CA LYS A 134 22.17 18.78 5.11
C LYS A 134 22.03 17.54 5.99
N THR A 135 22.45 16.37 5.53
CA THR A 135 22.32 15.12 6.28
C THR A 135 22.91 15.26 7.67
N VAL A 136 22.14 14.87 8.68
CA VAL A 136 22.61 14.88 10.09
C VAL A 136 23.27 13.54 10.38
N SER A 137 24.50 13.59 10.89
CA SER A 137 25.27 12.38 11.24
C SER A 137 25.32 12.10 12.74
N LYS A 138 25.03 13.09 13.57
CA LYS A 138 25.05 12.99 15.03
C LYS A 138 24.24 14.13 15.67
N ILE A 139 23.66 13.88 16.85
CA ILE A 139 23.04 14.88 17.71
C ILE A 139 23.83 14.96 19.02
N THR A 140 24.18 16.18 19.48
CA THR A 140 24.76 16.41 20.79
C THR A 140 23.85 17.32 21.62
N ILE A 141 23.50 16.93 22.84
CA ILE A 141 22.63 17.73 23.74
C ILE A 141 23.48 18.56 24.71
N ASP A 142 23.17 19.86 24.77
CA ASP A 142 23.80 20.81 25.71
C ASP A 142 22.74 21.74 26.31
N GLY A 143 22.33 21.47 27.53
CA GLY A 143 21.29 22.21 28.22
C GLY A 143 19.93 22.11 27.53
N ILE A 144 19.41 23.21 27.03
CA ILE A 144 18.17 23.28 26.24
C ILE A 144 18.40 23.20 24.73
N TYR A 145 19.63 23.01 24.31
CA TYR A 145 20.02 23.00 22.90
C TYR A 145 20.38 21.59 22.43
N ALA A 146 20.03 21.31 21.18
CA ALA A 146 20.53 20.18 20.42
C ALA A 146 21.45 20.71 19.31
N TRP A 147 22.62 20.12 19.17
CA TRP A 147 23.58 20.41 18.12
C TRP A 147 23.55 19.31 17.08
N LEU A 148 23.12 19.64 15.86
CA LEU A 148 23.08 18.71 14.74
C LEU A 148 24.37 18.82 13.94
N HIS A 149 25.07 17.71 13.80
CA HIS A 149 26.33 17.64 13.04
C HIS A 149 26.02 17.32 11.59
N CYS A 150 26.26 18.27 10.68
CA CYS A 150 26.08 18.14 9.25
C CYS A 150 27.43 18.22 8.51
N PRO A 151 27.56 17.72 7.28
CA PRO A 151 28.80 17.85 6.49
C PRO A 151 29.25 19.30 6.29
N PHE A 152 28.34 20.24 6.21
CA PHE A 152 28.66 21.66 6.08
C PHE A 152 29.02 22.36 7.40
N GLY A 153 28.74 21.76 8.57
CA GLY A 153 28.97 22.37 9.88
C GLY A 153 27.98 21.96 10.95
N LEU A 154 27.64 22.86 11.84
CA LEU A 154 26.79 22.63 13.01
C LEU A 154 25.50 23.47 12.94
N VAL A 155 24.36 22.84 13.27
CA VAL A 155 23.08 23.53 13.46
C VAL A 155 22.64 23.43 14.91
N LYS A 156 22.50 24.57 15.57
CA LYS A 156 22.09 24.68 16.97
C LYS A 156 20.57 24.87 17.04
N VAL A 157 19.87 23.89 17.57
CA VAL A 157 18.41 23.90 17.74
C VAL A 157 18.07 24.23 19.19
N ASN A 158 17.26 25.27 19.43
CA ASN A 158 16.64 25.51 20.73
C ASN A 158 15.42 24.60 20.88
N VAL A 159 15.60 23.48 21.58
CA VAL A 159 14.54 22.44 21.75
C VAL A 159 13.36 22.98 22.57
N GLN A 160 13.61 23.90 23.53
CA GLN A 160 12.54 24.47 24.34
C GLN A 160 11.66 25.44 23.56
N ARG A 161 12.24 26.23 22.63
CA ARG A 161 11.50 27.21 21.81
C ARG A 161 11.05 26.66 20.47
N ALA A 162 11.50 25.46 20.10
CA ALA A 162 11.23 24.83 18.81
C ALA A 162 11.70 25.68 17.62
N GLU A 163 12.95 26.14 17.64
CA GLU A 163 13.54 26.97 16.60
C GLU A 163 15.02 26.65 16.35
N ILE A 164 15.53 26.92 15.16
CA ILE A 164 16.99 26.95 14.90
C ILE A 164 17.53 28.25 15.47
N ALA A 165 18.40 28.13 16.47
CA ALA A 165 19.00 29.29 17.11
C ALA A 165 20.15 29.85 16.28
N GLU A 166 21.05 28.99 15.79
CA GLU A 166 22.27 29.38 15.08
C GLU A 166 22.71 28.30 14.09
N THR A 167 23.48 28.69 13.08
CA THR A 167 24.07 27.76 12.10
C THR A 167 25.54 28.18 11.90
N TYR A 168 26.46 27.24 12.08
CA TYR A 168 27.89 27.45 11.93
C TYR A 168 28.44 26.64 10.78
N PHE A 169 28.96 27.29 9.76
CA PHE A 169 29.65 26.61 8.65
C PHE A 169 31.08 26.26 9.06
N ASN A 170 31.64 25.21 8.49
CA ASN A 170 33.02 24.82 8.69
C ASN A 170 33.98 25.99 8.40
N GLY A 171 34.91 26.26 9.31
CA GLY A 171 35.84 27.38 9.20
C GLY A 171 35.31 28.74 9.67
N HIS A 172 34.08 28.81 10.18
CA HIS A 172 33.55 30.03 10.78
C HIS A 172 34.35 30.41 12.04
N PRO A 173 34.70 31.71 12.28
CA PRO A 173 35.50 32.12 13.43
C PRO A 173 34.90 31.75 14.79
N GLU A 174 33.58 31.70 14.89
CA GLU A 174 32.84 31.36 16.11
C GLU A 174 32.42 29.89 16.14
N TYR A 175 33.00 29.04 15.30
CA TYR A 175 32.71 27.61 15.29
C TYR A 175 33.05 27.00 16.66
N PRO A 176 32.12 26.29 17.32
CA PRO A 176 32.35 25.70 18.63
C PRO A 176 33.51 24.70 18.59
N THR A 177 34.52 24.94 19.41
CA THR A 177 35.73 24.10 19.47
C THR A 177 35.61 22.92 20.44
N SER A 178 34.60 22.96 21.31
CA SER A 178 34.27 21.86 22.23
C SER A 178 32.77 21.81 22.45
N LEU A 179 32.15 20.68 22.13
CA LEU A 179 30.80 20.34 22.54
C LEU A 179 30.89 19.24 23.61
N PRO A 180 29.91 19.12 24.53
CA PRO A 180 29.86 17.99 25.44
C PRO A 180 29.92 16.68 24.67
N ASP A 181 30.75 15.74 25.15
CA ASP A 181 30.72 14.38 24.62
C ASP A 181 29.43 13.72 25.12
N TYR A 182 28.41 13.68 24.26
CA TYR A 182 27.23 12.88 24.50
C TYR A 182 27.44 11.54 23.80
N ASP A 183 27.56 10.49 24.58
CA ASP A 183 27.65 9.14 24.04
C ASP A 183 26.22 8.60 23.81
N GLU A 184 25.79 8.70 22.58
CA GLU A 184 24.46 8.27 22.10
C GLU A 184 24.19 6.77 22.38
N TYR A 185 25.24 5.99 22.62
CA TYR A 185 25.19 4.54 22.79
C TYR A 185 25.27 4.04 24.23
N GLN A 186 25.58 4.90 25.20
CA GLN A 186 25.75 4.46 26.60
C GLN A 186 24.45 3.97 27.27
N GLU A 187 23.29 4.32 26.74
CA GLU A 187 21.98 3.94 27.31
C GLU A 187 21.33 2.70 26.70
N LEU A 188 21.86 2.14 25.60
CA LEU A 188 21.29 0.98 24.92
C LEU A 188 21.31 -0.29 25.78
N GLU A 189 22.46 -0.63 26.34
CA GLU A 189 22.72 -1.91 27.03
C GLU A 189 21.77 -2.22 28.19
N PRO A 190 21.50 -1.29 29.14
CA PRO A 190 20.65 -1.61 30.29
C PRO A 190 19.19 -1.88 29.94
N ASN A 191 18.70 -1.28 28.85
CA ASN A 191 17.30 -1.36 28.45
C ASN A 191 17.04 -2.37 27.32
N LEU A 192 18.06 -2.84 26.62
CA LEU A 192 17.92 -3.68 25.42
C LEU A 192 17.15 -4.99 25.68
N THR A 193 17.41 -5.65 26.80
CA THR A 193 16.69 -6.89 27.17
C THR A 193 15.19 -6.66 27.37
N LEU A 194 14.82 -5.54 28.00
CA LEU A 194 13.42 -5.15 28.14
C LEU A 194 12.81 -4.84 26.78
N VAL A 195 13.46 -3.96 26.02
CA VAL A 195 12.95 -3.44 24.73
C VAL A 195 12.77 -4.58 23.72
N SER A 196 13.71 -5.54 23.66
CA SER A 196 13.61 -6.71 22.80
C SER A 196 12.42 -7.64 23.11
N SER A 197 11.82 -7.52 24.29
CA SER A 197 10.62 -8.27 24.67
C SER A 197 9.30 -7.57 24.33
N LEU A 198 9.35 -6.29 23.94
CA LEU A 198 8.17 -5.49 23.63
C LEU A 198 7.58 -5.90 22.27
N GLN A 199 6.27 -5.80 22.14
CA GLN A 199 5.52 -6.13 20.94
C GLN A 199 4.70 -4.91 20.50
N PRO A 200 5.30 -3.91 19.80
CA PRO A 200 4.58 -2.73 19.34
C PRO A 200 3.53 -3.03 18.25
N GLY A 201 3.61 -4.21 17.64
CA GLY A 201 2.77 -4.61 16.50
C GLY A 201 3.40 -4.20 15.16
N GLY A 202 2.61 -4.28 14.09
CA GLY A 202 3.06 -3.95 12.74
C GLY A 202 3.72 -5.11 11.99
N PRO A 203 4.17 -4.87 10.75
CA PRO A 203 4.92 -5.81 9.94
C PRO A 203 6.33 -6.05 10.50
N LYS A 204 7.04 -7.07 10.01
CA LYS A 204 8.44 -7.31 10.38
C LYS A 204 9.38 -6.31 9.73
N TYR A 205 9.12 -5.92 8.47
CA TYR A 205 9.94 -4.99 7.70
C TYR A 205 9.09 -3.91 7.02
N ASN A 206 9.64 -2.73 6.82
CA ASN A 206 9.05 -1.65 6.02
C ASN A 206 9.29 -1.80 4.51
N HIS A 207 9.82 -2.95 4.08
CA HIS A 207 10.05 -3.23 2.67
C HIS A 207 8.81 -3.86 2.05
N PHE A 208 8.17 -3.15 1.13
CA PHE A 208 6.97 -3.59 0.41
C PHE A 208 7.15 -3.28 -1.07
N TYR A 209 6.95 -4.28 -1.92
CA TYR A 209 7.14 -4.12 -3.36
C TYR A 209 5.93 -4.55 -4.18
N GLU A 210 5.53 -5.82 -4.11
CA GLU A 210 4.36 -6.34 -4.80
C GLU A 210 3.35 -6.89 -3.80
N SER A 211 2.08 -6.88 -4.19
CA SER A 211 0.99 -7.35 -3.35
C SER A 211 -0.10 -8.02 -4.15
N GLU A 212 -0.74 -9.00 -3.52
CA GLU A 212 -1.98 -9.60 -3.98
C GLU A 212 -3.01 -9.58 -2.83
N PHE A 213 -4.23 -9.11 -3.14
CA PHE A 213 -5.33 -9.13 -2.18
C PHE A 213 -6.23 -10.34 -2.49
N PHE A 214 -6.35 -11.26 -1.54
CA PHE A 214 -7.11 -12.49 -1.71
C PHE A 214 -7.88 -12.83 -0.43
N ASN A 215 -9.17 -13.13 -0.55
CA ASN A 215 -10.06 -13.54 0.56
C ASN A 215 -9.90 -12.67 1.84
N SER A 216 -9.99 -11.35 1.68
CA SER A 216 -9.86 -10.37 2.76
C SER A 216 -8.47 -10.26 3.40
N LYS A 217 -7.44 -10.88 2.84
CA LYS A 217 -6.05 -10.76 3.28
C LYS A 217 -5.19 -10.08 2.23
N LEU A 218 -4.28 -9.24 2.70
CA LEU A 218 -3.25 -8.62 1.87
C LEU A 218 -1.95 -9.43 2.01
N TYR A 219 -1.49 -10.01 0.93
CA TYR A 219 -0.21 -10.71 0.83
C TYR A 219 0.80 -9.76 0.20
N THR A 220 1.99 -9.62 0.80
CA THR A 220 3.02 -8.69 0.34
C THR A 220 4.37 -9.34 0.26
N THR A 221 5.20 -8.89 -0.69
CA THR A 221 6.62 -9.23 -0.78
C THR A 221 7.48 -8.00 -0.51
N GLY A 222 8.69 -8.22 0.03
CA GLY A 222 9.61 -7.16 0.41
C GLY A 222 10.80 -6.97 -0.55
N GLY A 223 10.89 -7.76 -1.63
CA GLY A 223 11.97 -7.64 -2.61
C GLY A 223 11.86 -6.37 -3.43
N HIS A 224 12.98 -5.89 -3.92
CA HIS A 224 13.00 -4.74 -4.81
C HIS A 224 13.59 -5.12 -6.16
N PHE A 225 12.73 -5.18 -7.16
CA PHE A 225 13.12 -5.44 -8.53
C PHE A 225 13.58 -4.13 -9.22
N LEU A 226 14.81 -4.13 -9.72
CA LEU A 226 15.30 -3.04 -10.57
C LEU A 226 15.34 -3.48 -12.03
N SER A 227 16.17 -4.48 -12.38
CA SER A 227 16.23 -5.12 -13.69
C SER A 227 17.18 -6.32 -13.63
N GLY A 228 16.79 -7.44 -14.20
CA GLY A 228 17.63 -8.63 -14.27
C GLY A 228 18.24 -9.02 -12.91
N ILE A 229 19.55 -9.19 -12.85
CA ILE A 229 20.26 -9.54 -11.60
C ILE A 229 20.39 -8.38 -10.61
N ILE A 230 20.05 -7.16 -11.00
CA ILE A 230 20.19 -5.97 -10.16
C ILE A 230 19.00 -5.88 -9.21
N GLY A 231 19.27 -5.80 -7.90
CA GLY A 231 18.29 -5.62 -6.85
C GLY A 231 18.90 -4.90 -5.65
N LYS A 232 18.13 -4.72 -4.59
CA LYS A 232 18.61 -4.10 -3.34
C LYS A 232 19.14 -5.12 -2.34
N SER A 233 19.01 -6.41 -2.64
CA SER A 233 19.39 -7.51 -1.75
C SER A 233 18.67 -7.47 -0.40
N TYR A 234 17.40 -7.08 -0.43
CA TYR A 234 16.56 -7.11 0.77
C TYR A 234 16.31 -8.55 1.21
N PRO A 235 16.23 -8.82 2.52
CA PRO A 235 15.87 -10.14 3.03
C PRO A 235 14.57 -10.63 2.40
N GLY A 236 14.55 -11.89 1.98
CA GLY A 236 13.35 -12.52 1.42
C GLY A 236 12.28 -12.60 2.49
N THR A 237 11.10 -12.07 2.21
CA THR A 237 10.01 -12.08 3.16
C THR A 237 8.66 -12.03 2.46
N ILE A 238 7.67 -12.71 3.06
CA ILE A 238 6.26 -12.59 2.75
C ILE A 238 5.56 -12.19 4.03
N GLN A 239 4.85 -11.08 4.01
CA GLN A 239 4.10 -10.54 5.14
C GLN A 239 2.62 -10.49 4.76
N VAL A 240 1.77 -11.07 5.59
CA VAL A 240 0.33 -11.19 5.33
C VAL A 240 -0.44 -10.44 6.41
N PHE A 241 -1.32 -9.54 5.98
CA PHE A 241 -2.21 -8.77 6.86
C PHE A 241 -3.66 -9.25 6.68
N ASP A 242 -4.31 -9.69 7.76
CA ASP A 242 -5.68 -10.19 7.74
C ASP A 242 -6.76 -9.14 8.07
N GLY A 243 -6.36 -7.87 8.22
CA GLY A 243 -7.20 -6.76 8.64
C GLY A 243 -6.94 -6.32 10.08
N ASP A 244 -6.46 -7.23 10.93
CA ASP A 244 -6.15 -6.96 12.34
C ASP A 244 -4.69 -7.32 12.68
N ASN A 245 -4.18 -8.44 12.16
CA ASN A 245 -2.90 -9.01 12.55
C ASN A 245 -1.96 -9.21 11.37
N TRP A 246 -0.67 -9.09 11.65
CA TRP A 246 0.39 -9.45 10.73
C TRP A 246 0.88 -10.88 10.98
N THR A 247 1.06 -11.63 9.90
CA THR A 247 1.70 -12.94 9.90
C THR A 247 2.88 -12.91 8.94
N VAL A 248 4.06 -13.30 9.42
CA VAL A 248 5.24 -13.46 8.57
C VAL A 248 5.36 -14.93 8.21
N TYR A 249 5.50 -15.23 6.92
CA TYR A 249 5.79 -16.58 6.47
C TYR A 249 7.21 -16.95 6.88
N GLU A 250 7.49 -18.24 6.88
CA GLU A 250 8.81 -18.74 7.20
C GLU A 250 9.86 -18.01 6.35
N ASP A 251 10.77 -17.35 7.02
CA ASP A 251 11.87 -16.58 6.45
C ASP A 251 13.23 -17.18 6.87
N GLU A 252 14.34 -16.49 6.59
CA GLU A 252 15.70 -17.01 6.85
C GLU A 252 15.97 -18.36 6.18
N LEU A 253 15.39 -18.57 4.99
CA LEU A 253 15.42 -19.85 4.28
C LEU A 253 16.81 -20.23 3.74
N ASN A 254 17.81 -19.37 3.85
CA ASN A 254 19.19 -19.64 3.42
C ASN A 254 19.74 -20.98 3.96
N LEU A 255 19.43 -21.28 5.25
CA LEU A 255 19.87 -22.53 5.88
C LEU A 255 19.16 -23.78 5.33
N LYS A 256 17.92 -23.61 4.84
CA LYS A 256 17.13 -24.71 4.28
C LYS A 256 17.44 -24.96 2.82
N THR A 257 17.60 -23.88 2.05
CA THR A 257 17.81 -23.95 0.59
C THR A 257 19.28 -24.09 0.22
N GLY A 258 20.19 -23.65 1.09
CA GLY A 258 21.62 -23.54 0.80
C GLY A 258 22.00 -22.34 -0.05
N TYR A 259 21.03 -21.49 -0.41
CA TYR A 259 21.19 -20.31 -1.26
C TYR A 259 20.59 -19.07 -0.60
N ASN A 260 20.92 -17.88 -1.13
CA ASN A 260 20.41 -16.62 -0.60
C ASN A 260 18.89 -16.51 -0.78
N TYR A 261 18.17 -16.24 0.30
CA TYR A 261 16.76 -15.89 0.26
C TYR A 261 16.62 -14.37 0.30
N TRP A 262 16.54 -13.75 -0.87
CA TRP A 262 16.56 -12.30 -1.05
C TRP A 262 15.72 -11.85 -2.23
N ASP A 263 15.36 -10.55 -2.22
CA ASP A 263 14.62 -9.87 -3.29
C ASP A 263 13.45 -10.72 -3.84
N VAL A 264 12.60 -11.22 -2.92
CA VAL A 264 11.33 -11.86 -3.29
C VAL A 264 10.39 -10.77 -3.76
N ASN A 265 10.09 -10.75 -5.06
CA ASN A 265 9.50 -9.62 -5.76
C ASN A 265 8.19 -9.94 -6.50
N CYS A 266 7.73 -11.17 -6.48
CA CYS A 266 6.41 -11.54 -6.99
C CYS A 266 5.76 -12.62 -6.12
N ILE A 267 4.43 -12.62 -6.09
CA ILE A 267 3.62 -13.51 -5.25
C ILE A 267 2.34 -13.89 -5.98
N SER A 268 1.86 -15.09 -5.76
CA SER A 268 0.51 -15.50 -6.18
C SER A 268 -0.09 -16.54 -5.24
N ILE A 269 -1.39 -16.44 -5.04
CA ILE A 269 -2.18 -17.32 -4.18
C ILE A 269 -2.97 -18.29 -5.06
N ASP A 270 -2.95 -19.59 -4.73
CA ASP A 270 -3.73 -20.60 -5.43
C ASP A 270 -5.23 -20.33 -5.21
N PRO A 271 -6.01 -20.00 -6.26
CA PRO A 271 -7.43 -19.69 -6.12
C PRO A 271 -8.27 -20.90 -5.67
N THR A 272 -7.70 -22.10 -5.71
CA THR A 272 -8.36 -23.34 -5.30
C THR A 272 -7.96 -23.79 -3.90
N ASP A 273 -6.88 -23.22 -3.31
CA ASP A 273 -6.37 -23.52 -1.97
C ASP A 273 -5.63 -22.31 -1.39
N GLU A 274 -6.33 -21.44 -0.65
CA GLU A 274 -5.77 -20.24 -0.03
C GLU A 274 -4.54 -20.51 0.87
N SER A 275 -4.41 -21.72 1.39
CA SER A 275 -3.24 -22.08 2.20
C SER A 275 -1.97 -22.23 1.37
N HIS A 276 -2.09 -22.37 0.04
CA HIS A 276 -1.01 -22.60 -0.90
C HIS A 276 -0.64 -21.29 -1.61
N VAL A 277 0.58 -20.83 -1.39
CA VAL A 277 1.10 -19.56 -1.88
C VAL A 277 2.45 -19.80 -2.54
N ALA A 278 2.64 -19.24 -3.73
CA ALA A 278 3.92 -19.24 -4.42
C ALA A 278 4.54 -17.83 -4.37
N ALA A 279 5.85 -17.77 -4.31
CA ALA A 279 6.63 -16.55 -4.41
C ALA A 279 7.89 -16.75 -5.25
N GLY A 280 8.17 -15.79 -6.10
CA GLY A 280 9.38 -15.77 -6.93
C GLY A 280 10.33 -14.67 -6.50
N GLY A 281 11.60 -14.88 -6.74
CA GLY A 281 12.63 -13.91 -6.42
C GLY A 281 13.92 -14.17 -7.18
N LYS A 282 14.98 -13.62 -6.65
CA LYS A 282 16.30 -13.65 -7.30
C LYS A 282 16.96 -15.03 -7.34
N SER A 283 16.59 -15.91 -6.41
CA SER A 283 17.23 -17.23 -6.24
C SER A 283 16.28 -18.40 -6.49
N GLY A 284 15.18 -18.20 -7.19
CA GLY A 284 14.25 -19.26 -7.58
C GLY A 284 12.81 -19.04 -7.18
N LEU A 285 12.06 -20.15 -7.19
CA LEU A 285 10.64 -20.20 -6.86
C LEU A 285 10.45 -20.93 -5.52
N TYR A 286 9.58 -20.39 -4.69
CA TYR A 286 9.27 -20.87 -3.35
C TYR A 286 7.77 -21.17 -3.25
N GLU A 287 7.39 -22.35 -2.77
CA GLU A 287 6.01 -22.69 -2.45
C GLU A 287 5.85 -22.82 -0.94
N PHE A 288 4.79 -22.22 -0.43
CA PHE A 288 4.42 -22.23 0.98
C PHE A 288 3.04 -22.85 1.16
N ARG A 289 2.86 -23.55 2.27
CA ARG A 289 1.56 -23.99 2.74
C ARG A 289 1.38 -23.61 4.21
N ASN A 290 0.30 -22.89 4.49
CA ASN A 290 0.07 -22.30 5.81
C ASN A 290 1.30 -21.52 6.35
N GLY A 291 1.95 -20.75 5.48
CA GLY A 291 3.11 -19.95 5.82
C GLY A 291 4.43 -20.71 6.04
N LYS A 292 4.47 -22.03 5.79
CA LYS A 292 5.67 -22.86 5.88
C LYS A 292 6.16 -23.27 4.50
N LEU A 293 7.48 -23.17 4.26
CA LEU A 293 8.09 -23.62 3.01
C LEU A 293 7.88 -25.13 2.84
N ILE A 294 7.26 -25.51 1.71
CA ILE A 294 7.05 -26.90 1.32
C ILE A 294 7.95 -27.34 0.16
N ASN A 295 8.18 -26.44 -0.79
CA ASN A 295 9.05 -26.70 -1.94
C ASN A 295 9.88 -25.44 -2.28
N TYR A 296 11.08 -25.69 -2.81
CA TYR A 296 11.98 -24.71 -3.38
C TYR A 296 12.52 -25.23 -4.70
N TYR A 297 12.41 -24.43 -5.76
CA TYR A 297 12.83 -24.79 -7.11
C TYR A 297 13.92 -23.86 -7.63
N ASN A 298 14.95 -24.49 -8.18
CA ASN A 298 16.08 -23.84 -8.85
C ASN A 298 16.57 -24.69 -10.03
N GLN A 299 17.74 -24.41 -10.58
CA GLN A 299 18.27 -25.14 -11.73
C GLN A 299 18.71 -26.58 -11.42
N ASP A 300 18.82 -27.00 -10.16
CA ASP A 300 19.25 -28.36 -9.78
C ASP A 300 18.08 -29.35 -9.72
N ASN A 301 16.86 -28.87 -9.47
CA ASN A 301 15.69 -29.71 -9.23
C ASN A 301 14.45 -29.36 -10.06
N SER A 302 14.59 -28.46 -11.04
CA SER A 302 13.50 -28.01 -11.90
C SER A 302 14.02 -27.61 -13.29
N PRO A 303 13.16 -27.32 -14.28
CA PRO A 303 13.57 -26.77 -15.58
C PRO A 303 14.16 -25.36 -15.51
N LEU A 304 13.99 -24.63 -14.41
CA LEU A 304 14.53 -23.28 -14.23
C LEU A 304 16.04 -23.24 -14.48
N LYS A 305 16.52 -22.12 -15.01
CA LYS A 305 17.93 -21.90 -15.31
C LYS A 305 18.47 -20.64 -14.63
N GLY A 306 19.75 -20.66 -14.27
CA GLY A 306 20.46 -19.50 -13.78
C GLY A 306 20.52 -18.40 -14.83
N ALA A 307 20.49 -17.16 -14.36
CA ALA A 307 20.58 -15.98 -15.21
C ALA A 307 21.91 -15.93 -15.97
N TYR A 308 21.89 -15.36 -17.16
CA TYR A 308 23.10 -15.10 -17.95
C TYR A 308 23.60 -13.67 -17.69
N ASP A 309 24.87 -13.55 -17.31
CA ASP A 309 25.56 -12.27 -17.23
C ASP A 309 26.87 -12.36 -18.00
N ARG A 310 27.13 -11.41 -18.91
CA ARG A 310 28.32 -11.35 -19.76
C ARG A 310 28.65 -12.67 -20.48
N GLY A 311 27.61 -13.36 -20.92
CA GLY A 311 27.72 -14.62 -21.67
C GLY A 311 27.97 -15.87 -20.82
N GLN A 312 27.91 -15.77 -19.49
CA GLN A 312 28.05 -16.89 -18.56
C GLN A 312 26.76 -17.11 -17.76
N GLN A 313 26.40 -18.36 -17.57
CA GLN A 313 25.29 -18.74 -16.67
C GLN A 313 25.77 -18.66 -15.22
N LEU A 314 24.97 -18.02 -14.39
CA LEU A 314 25.21 -17.85 -12.96
C LEU A 314 24.68 -19.06 -12.15
N ASP A 315 25.04 -19.11 -10.88
CA ASP A 315 24.63 -20.16 -9.94
C ASP A 315 23.20 -19.97 -9.42
N ASN A 316 22.78 -20.82 -8.48
CA ASN A 316 21.45 -20.80 -7.89
C ASN A 316 21.11 -19.55 -7.04
N ASN A 317 22.07 -18.66 -6.76
CA ASN A 317 21.78 -17.36 -6.18
C ASN A 317 21.17 -16.38 -7.20
N TYR A 318 21.14 -16.76 -8.49
CA TYR A 318 20.62 -15.93 -9.57
C TYR A 318 19.74 -16.75 -10.54
N VAL A 319 18.75 -17.45 -10.00
CA VAL A 319 17.66 -18.07 -10.78
C VAL A 319 16.46 -17.13 -10.72
N LEU A 320 16.34 -16.23 -11.70
CA LEU A 320 15.39 -15.12 -11.64
C LEU A 320 13.97 -15.57 -11.98
N VAL A 321 13.09 -15.51 -10.99
CA VAL A 321 11.64 -15.71 -11.13
C VAL A 321 10.95 -14.39 -10.78
N ASN A 322 10.70 -13.56 -11.80
CA ASN A 322 10.20 -12.19 -11.63
C ASN A 322 8.71 -12.03 -11.99
N GLY A 323 8.07 -13.09 -12.46
CA GLY A 323 6.64 -13.11 -12.76
C GLY A 323 6.07 -14.49 -12.50
N ILE A 324 5.02 -14.54 -11.70
CA ILE A 324 4.24 -15.74 -11.44
C ILE A 324 2.75 -15.42 -11.37
N LYS A 325 1.91 -16.35 -11.78
CA LYS A 325 0.46 -16.24 -11.58
C LYS A 325 -0.22 -17.60 -11.61
N TYR A 326 -1.02 -17.90 -10.61
CA TYR A 326 -1.94 -19.04 -10.66
C TYR A 326 -3.10 -18.76 -11.63
N ASP A 327 -3.46 -19.76 -12.43
CA ASP A 327 -4.70 -19.71 -13.19
C ASP A 327 -5.89 -20.24 -12.34
N GLN A 328 -7.10 -20.16 -12.90
CA GLN A 328 -8.32 -20.60 -12.22
C GLN A 328 -8.35 -22.10 -11.94
N GLN A 329 -7.51 -22.90 -12.60
CA GLN A 329 -7.35 -24.33 -12.41
C GLN A 329 -6.30 -24.65 -11.32
N GLY A 330 -5.59 -23.63 -10.81
CA GLY A 330 -4.52 -23.76 -9.80
C GLY A 330 -3.22 -24.28 -10.39
N ARG A 331 -2.95 -24.06 -11.69
CA ARG A 331 -1.63 -24.23 -12.29
C ARG A 331 -0.86 -22.93 -12.14
N LEU A 332 0.40 -23.01 -11.79
CA LEU A 332 1.26 -21.85 -11.59
C LEU A 332 2.05 -21.55 -12.86
N TRP A 333 1.76 -20.43 -13.50
CA TRP A 333 2.53 -19.87 -14.60
C TRP A 333 3.75 -19.15 -14.04
N VAL A 334 4.94 -19.41 -14.62
CA VAL A 334 6.22 -18.97 -14.10
C VAL A 334 7.08 -18.41 -15.24
N ILE A 335 7.59 -17.20 -15.05
CA ILE A 335 8.60 -16.60 -15.94
C ILE A 335 9.99 -16.77 -15.32
N ASN A 336 10.89 -17.45 -16.06
CA ASN A 336 12.31 -17.51 -15.76
C ASN A 336 13.06 -16.46 -16.58
N SER A 337 13.28 -15.30 -15.96
CA SER A 337 13.91 -14.15 -16.61
C SER A 337 15.42 -14.33 -16.77
N GLN A 338 16.00 -13.65 -17.77
CA GLN A 338 17.43 -13.61 -18.08
C GLN A 338 18.09 -15.00 -18.24
N ALA A 339 17.29 -16.02 -18.50
CA ALA A 339 17.71 -17.39 -18.73
C ALA A 339 17.90 -17.67 -20.23
N LYS A 340 18.46 -18.83 -20.60
CA LYS A 340 18.63 -19.24 -21.98
C LYS A 340 18.02 -20.61 -22.24
N GLY A 341 17.17 -20.68 -23.30
CA GLY A 341 16.47 -21.89 -23.70
C GLY A 341 15.35 -22.30 -22.74
N VAL A 342 14.87 -21.38 -21.91
CA VAL A 342 13.70 -21.51 -21.04
C VAL A 342 13.20 -20.11 -20.70
N ASN A 343 11.87 -19.91 -20.68
CA ASN A 343 11.30 -18.62 -20.31
C ASN A 343 9.93 -18.72 -19.67
N LEU A 344 8.90 -19.21 -20.35
CA LEU A 344 7.56 -19.40 -19.79
C LEU A 344 7.34 -20.88 -19.47
N LEU A 345 7.02 -21.16 -18.23
CA LEU A 345 6.81 -22.50 -17.69
C LEU A 345 5.48 -22.59 -16.95
N VAL A 346 4.97 -23.79 -16.76
CA VAL A 346 3.83 -24.08 -15.88
C VAL A 346 4.22 -25.17 -14.89
N LEU A 347 3.95 -24.91 -13.61
CA LEU A 347 3.98 -25.92 -12.57
C LEU A 347 2.52 -26.36 -12.32
N THR A 348 2.24 -27.64 -12.62
CA THR A 348 0.91 -28.23 -12.44
C THR A 348 0.64 -28.53 -10.95
N LYS A 349 -0.62 -28.79 -10.60
CA LYS A 349 -1.00 -29.22 -9.24
C LYS A 349 -0.35 -30.53 -8.79
N ASP A 350 -0.01 -31.40 -9.74
CA ASP A 350 0.63 -32.67 -9.46
C ASP A 350 2.17 -32.54 -9.30
N GLY A 351 2.70 -31.31 -9.43
CA GLY A 351 4.12 -31.01 -9.30
C GLY A 351 4.94 -31.26 -10.58
N GLU A 352 4.28 -31.46 -11.70
CA GLU A 352 4.93 -31.63 -12.99
C GLU A 352 5.17 -30.27 -13.66
N TRP A 353 6.25 -30.17 -14.44
CA TRP A 353 6.59 -28.96 -15.19
C TRP A 353 6.24 -29.12 -16.66
N GLU A 354 5.54 -28.11 -17.22
CA GLU A 354 5.24 -27.97 -18.64
C GLU A 354 6.03 -26.80 -19.24
N ASP A 355 6.58 -26.99 -20.43
CA ASP A 355 7.36 -25.97 -21.14
C ASP A 355 6.49 -25.27 -22.19
N HIS A 356 6.31 -23.97 -22.03
CA HIS A 356 5.58 -23.07 -22.91
C HIS A 356 6.50 -22.01 -23.53
N TYR A 357 7.69 -22.42 -23.90
CA TYR A 357 8.71 -21.54 -24.43
C TYR A 357 8.23 -20.66 -25.59
N GLN A 358 8.55 -19.37 -25.52
CA GLN A 358 8.15 -18.35 -26.50
C GLN A 358 9.37 -17.55 -26.99
N ASN A 359 9.68 -17.62 -28.28
CA ASN A 359 10.79 -16.87 -28.88
C ASN A 359 10.68 -15.35 -28.70
N LEU A 360 9.45 -14.81 -28.61
CA LEU A 360 9.20 -13.38 -28.41
C LEU A 360 9.69 -12.84 -27.06
N LEU A 361 10.02 -13.73 -26.12
CA LEU A 361 10.52 -13.37 -24.79
C LEU A 361 12.03 -13.26 -24.72
N GLU A 362 12.73 -13.43 -25.84
CA GLU A 362 14.20 -13.42 -25.90
C GLU A 362 14.73 -12.25 -26.73
N ASP A 363 15.95 -11.87 -26.43
CA ASP A 363 16.74 -11.00 -27.28
C ASP A 363 17.27 -11.80 -28.49
N ASP A 364 16.97 -11.32 -29.69
CA ASP A 364 17.26 -12.01 -30.95
C ASP A 364 18.76 -12.30 -31.15
N GLU A 365 19.65 -11.47 -30.59
CA GLU A 365 21.10 -11.61 -30.77
C GLU A 365 21.70 -12.59 -29.77
N SER A 366 21.29 -12.52 -28.51
CA SER A 366 21.86 -13.32 -27.42
C SER A 366 21.14 -14.63 -27.18
N GLY A 367 19.86 -14.72 -27.56
CA GLY A 367 18.97 -15.83 -27.20
C GLY A 367 18.77 -15.95 -25.69
N VAL A 368 18.82 -14.83 -24.99
CA VAL A 368 18.59 -14.73 -23.54
C VAL A 368 17.25 -14.08 -23.31
N THR A 369 16.45 -14.66 -22.43
CA THR A 369 15.15 -14.13 -22.03
C THR A 369 15.30 -12.72 -21.44
N TRP A 370 14.37 -11.81 -21.75
CA TRP A 370 14.38 -10.44 -21.21
C TRP A 370 14.46 -10.43 -19.69
N GLY A 371 15.31 -9.58 -19.14
CA GLY A 371 15.53 -9.48 -17.69
C GLY A 371 14.45 -8.67 -16.94
N GLY A 372 13.56 -7.98 -17.64
CA GLY A 372 12.54 -7.08 -17.09
C GLY A 372 11.12 -7.63 -17.09
N LEU A 373 10.92 -8.92 -17.32
CA LEU A 373 9.59 -9.54 -17.40
C LEU A 373 8.93 -9.58 -16.03
N ARG A 374 7.74 -8.97 -15.89
CA ARG A 374 7.01 -8.89 -14.62
C ARG A 374 5.54 -8.50 -14.79
N ASN A 375 4.81 -8.37 -13.67
CA ASN A 375 3.42 -7.95 -13.56
C ASN A 375 2.49 -8.85 -14.38
N MET A 376 2.43 -10.14 -13.99
CA MET A 376 1.56 -11.13 -14.64
C MET A 376 0.14 -11.05 -14.13
N ILE A 377 -0.82 -10.90 -15.03
CA ILE A 377 -2.25 -10.95 -14.72
C ILE A 377 -3.00 -11.83 -15.73
N PHE A 378 -4.05 -12.49 -15.30
CA PHE A 378 -5.08 -13.02 -16.19
C PHE A 378 -6.20 -11.99 -16.34
N ASP A 379 -6.61 -11.73 -17.59
CA ASP A 379 -7.79 -10.94 -17.85
C ASP A 379 -9.08 -11.79 -17.72
N SER A 380 -10.23 -11.15 -17.80
CA SER A 380 -11.54 -11.82 -17.70
C SER A 380 -11.82 -12.83 -18.83
N ARG A 381 -11.03 -12.80 -19.90
CA ARG A 381 -11.08 -13.74 -21.06
C ARG A 381 -10.17 -14.94 -20.88
N GLY A 382 -9.31 -14.94 -19.82
CA GLY A 382 -8.30 -15.97 -19.58
C GLY A 382 -7.00 -15.77 -20.34
N LEU A 383 -6.77 -14.59 -20.92
CA LEU A 383 -5.48 -14.24 -21.53
C LEU A 383 -4.49 -13.82 -20.45
N LEU A 384 -3.26 -14.28 -20.58
CA LEU A 384 -2.17 -13.95 -19.69
C LEU A 384 -1.42 -12.72 -20.22
N TRP A 385 -1.38 -11.67 -19.41
CA TRP A 385 -0.71 -10.41 -19.72
C TRP A 385 0.48 -10.18 -18.82
N PHE A 386 1.56 -9.61 -19.36
CA PHE A 386 2.73 -9.14 -18.62
C PHE A 386 3.55 -8.16 -19.45
N VAL A 387 4.55 -7.54 -18.84
CA VAL A 387 5.36 -6.50 -19.49
C VAL A 387 6.85 -6.79 -19.39
N ASN A 388 7.64 -6.24 -20.30
CA ASN A 388 9.07 -6.09 -20.12
C ASN A 388 9.39 -4.67 -19.64
N THR A 389 9.74 -4.53 -18.36
CA THR A 389 10.14 -3.28 -17.72
C THR A 389 11.64 -3.04 -17.87
N SER A 390 12.16 -3.15 -19.05
CA SER A 390 13.57 -2.86 -19.37
C SER A 390 13.62 -1.67 -20.31
N TRP A 391 14.69 -0.90 -20.25
CA TRP A 391 14.96 0.17 -21.21
C TRP A 391 15.34 -0.38 -22.62
N VAL A 392 15.43 -1.69 -22.75
CA VAL A 392 15.62 -2.42 -24.02
C VAL A 392 14.48 -3.41 -24.19
N GLY A 393 13.89 -3.45 -25.40
CA GLY A 393 12.83 -4.40 -25.74
C GLY A 393 11.50 -4.13 -25.01
N GLN A 394 11.15 -2.85 -24.80
CA GLN A 394 9.89 -2.44 -24.14
C GLN A 394 8.69 -3.04 -24.87
N THR A 395 7.96 -3.91 -24.20
CA THR A 395 6.88 -4.68 -24.82
C THR A 395 5.80 -5.01 -23.81
N VAL A 396 4.56 -4.98 -24.26
CA VAL A 396 3.40 -5.59 -23.57
C VAL A 396 3.14 -6.93 -24.25
N PHE A 397 3.08 -8.00 -23.49
CA PHE A 397 2.81 -9.33 -23.97
C PHE A 397 1.40 -9.78 -23.62
N CYS A 398 0.75 -10.42 -24.59
CA CYS A 398 -0.54 -11.08 -24.44
C CYS A 398 -0.40 -12.54 -24.90
N TYR A 399 -0.64 -13.49 -24.00
CA TYR A 399 -0.52 -14.91 -24.28
C TYR A 399 -1.85 -15.64 -24.09
N SER A 400 -2.24 -16.39 -25.12
CA SER A 400 -3.40 -17.29 -25.08
C SER A 400 -2.96 -18.67 -24.61
N THR A 401 -3.33 -19.02 -23.39
CA THR A 401 -3.01 -20.34 -22.80
C THR A 401 -3.73 -21.50 -23.49
N GLU A 402 -4.83 -21.20 -24.19
CA GLU A 402 -5.66 -22.17 -24.90
C GLU A 402 -5.03 -22.58 -26.25
N ASN A 403 -4.39 -21.61 -26.93
CA ASN A 403 -3.84 -21.80 -28.28
C ASN A 403 -2.31 -21.85 -28.31
N ASP A 404 -1.65 -21.67 -27.16
CA ASP A 404 -0.17 -21.55 -27.04
C ASP A 404 0.38 -20.47 -27.99
N GLN A 405 -0.28 -19.31 -28.03
CA GLN A 405 0.09 -18.22 -28.92
C GLN A 405 0.31 -16.92 -28.15
N MET A 406 1.42 -16.26 -28.47
CA MET A 406 1.82 -14.99 -27.89
C MET A 406 1.78 -13.87 -28.93
N VAL A 407 1.31 -12.71 -28.51
CA VAL A 407 1.41 -11.44 -29.24
C VAL A 407 2.26 -10.46 -28.43
N ALA A 408 3.15 -9.77 -29.12
CA ALA A 408 4.04 -8.76 -28.54
C ALA A 408 3.69 -7.37 -29.09
N TYR A 409 3.29 -6.45 -28.21
CA TYR A 409 2.95 -5.08 -28.57
C TYR A 409 4.08 -4.13 -28.15
N ASN A 410 4.89 -3.70 -29.11
CA ASN A 410 6.04 -2.80 -28.92
C ASN A 410 5.93 -1.50 -29.74
N SER A 411 4.85 -1.32 -30.49
CA SER A 411 4.60 -0.13 -31.32
C SER A 411 3.43 0.67 -30.75
N PHE A 412 3.75 1.69 -29.96
CA PHE A 412 2.75 2.54 -29.33
C PHE A 412 2.29 3.64 -30.30
N VAL A 413 1.21 3.37 -31.02
CA VAL A 413 0.54 4.35 -31.89
C VAL A 413 -0.82 4.64 -31.32
N ASN A 414 -1.11 5.94 -31.05
CA ASN A 414 -2.40 6.31 -30.47
C ASN A 414 -3.49 6.51 -31.54
N GLN A 415 -4.72 6.79 -31.11
CA GLN A 415 -5.89 7.03 -31.95
C GLN A 415 -5.73 8.22 -32.94
N ASP A 416 -4.78 9.10 -32.71
CA ASP A 416 -4.48 10.24 -33.59
C ASP A 416 -3.35 9.92 -34.59
N GLY A 417 -2.85 8.69 -34.59
CA GLY A 417 -1.73 8.24 -35.41
C GLY A 417 -0.36 8.70 -34.90
N THR A 418 -0.30 9.28 -33.70
CA THR A 418 0.97 9.68 -33.09
C THR A 418 1.70 8.46 -32.52
N ARG A 419 2.98 8.32 -32.85
CA ARG A 419 3.84 7.26 -32.35
C ARG A 419 4.56 7.72 -31.10
N TYR A 420 4.53 6.91 -30.06
CA TYR A 420 5.24 7.08 -28.80
C TYR A 420 6.31 6.02 -28.63
N SER A 421 7.31 6.34 -27.83
CA SER A 421 8.41 5.41 -27.48
C SER A 421 8.69 5.51 -25.99
N PRO A 422 7.87 4.86 -25.14
CA PRO A 422 8.15 4.81 -23.70
C PRO A 422 9.50 4.13 -23.45
N ASN A 423 10.28 4.64 -22.50
CA ASN A 423 11.52 3.98 -22.07
C ASN A 423 11.23 2.81 -21.12
N PHE A 424 10.10 2.87 -20.40
CA PHE A 424 9.68 1.84 -19.47
C PHE A 424 8.18 1.58 -19.57
N ILE A 425 7.82 0.30 -19.49
CA ILE A 425 6.45 -0.17 -19.33
C ILE A 425 6.41 -0.89 -17.98
N TYR A 426 5.60 -0.40 -17.03
CA TYR A 426 5.66 -0.89 -15.66
C TYR A 426 4.59 -1.91 -15.32
N CYS A 427 3.38 -1.75 -15.85
CA CYS A 427 2.25 -2.57 -15.45
C CYS A 427 1.15 -2.65 -16.52
N VAL A 428 0.31 -3.67 -16.36
CA VAL A 428 -0.97 -3.81 -17.06
C VAL A 428 -2.08 -4.05 -16.04
N ALA A 429 -3.30 -3.63 -16.37
CA ALA A 429 -4.49 -3.88 -15.57
C ALA A 429 -5.73 -3.93 -16.46
N GLU A 430 -6.68 -4.82 -16.16
CA GLU A 430 -7.98 -4.84 -16.82
C GLU A 430 -8.98 -3.97 -16.05
N ASP A 431 -9.72 -3.11 -16.76
CA ASP A 431 -10.84 -2.39 -16.17
C ASP A 431 -12.16 -3.21 -16.25
N LYS A 432 -13.20 -2.75 -15.55
CA LYS A 432 -14.48 -3.50 -15.48
C LYS A 432 -15.27 -3.51 -16.79
N GLU A 433 -14.83 -2.74 -17.80
CA GLU A 433 -15.37 -2.78 -19.15
C GLU A 433 -14.62 -3.78 -20.06
N GLY A 434 -13.47 -4.29 -19.59
CA GLY A 434 -12.61 -5.24 -20.29
C GLY A 434 -11.53 -4.57 -21.14
N ASN A 435 -11.26 -3.28 -20.97
CA ASN A 435 -10.11 -2.62 -21.59
C ASN A 435 -8.83 -2.96 -20.82
N ILE A 436 -7.71 -3.06 -21.51
CA ILE A 436 -6.40 -3.33 -20.90
C ILE A 436 -5.61 -2.04 -20.79
N TRP A 437 -5.43 -1.56 -19.58
CA TRP A 437 -4.63 -0.39 -19.26
C TRP A 437 -3.16 -0.74 -19.16
N VAL A 438 -2.30 0.17 -19.61
CA VAL A 438 -0.84 0.02 -19.64
C VAL A 438 -0.21 1.25 -18.98
N GLY A 439 0.55 1.05 -17.92
CA GLY A 439 1.30 2.10 -17.23
C GLY A 439 2.71 2.23 -17.80
N THR A 440 3.10 3.43 -18.19
CA THR A 440 4.42 3.74 -18.78
C THR A 440 5.08 4.92 -18.07
N ASP A 441 6.34 5.21 -18.42
CA ASP A 441 7.07 6.40 -17.93
C ASP A 441 6.56 7.73 -18.53
N ILE A 442 5.73 7.67 -19.56
CA ILE A 442 5.17 8.86 -20.25
C ILE A 442 3.65 8.98 -20.14
N GLY A 443 3.03 8.26 -19.22
CA GLY A 443 1.59 8.27 -18.95
C GLY A 443 0.92 6.93 -19.19
N PRO A 444 -0.40 6.85 -18.93
CA PRO A 444 -1.18 5.66 -19.16
C PRO A 444 -1.69 5.58 -20.60
N PHE A 445 -1.72 4.36 -21.13
CA PHE A 445 -2.41 3.99 -22.36
C PHE A 445 -3.43 2.90 -22.05
N TYR A 446 -4.36 2.65 -22.97
CA TYR A 446 -5.20 1.46 -22.89
C TYR A 446 -5.46 0.85 -24.28
N ILE A 447 -5.67 -0.46 -24.30
CA ILE A 447 -6.15 -1.21 -25.46
C ILE A 447 -7.65 -1.41 -25.29
N ASP A 448 -8.43 -0.95 -26.28
CA ASP A 448 -9.88 -1.14 -26.27
C ASP A 448 -10.22 -2.62 -26.29
N LYS A 449 -11.24 -3.01 -25.51
CA LYS A 449 -11.70 -4.40 -25.38
C LYS A 449 -11.97 -5.10 -26.72
N SER A 450 -12.32 -4.35 -27.75
CA SER A 450 -12.58 -4.89 -29.10
C SER A 450 -11.30 -5.25 -29.86
N GLU A 451 -10.15 -4.71 -29.45
CA GLU A 451 -8.85 -4.97 -30.07
C GLU A 451 -8.00 -5.99 -29.28
N VAL A 452 -8.43 -6.38 -28.08
CA VAL A 452 -7.68 -7.31 -27.21
C VAL A 452 -7.43 -8.65 -27.90
N GLY A 453 -6.16 -9.09 -27.85
CA GLY A 453 -5.70 -10.35 -28.48
C GLY A 453 -5.50 -10.28 -29.99
N GLN A 454 -5.70 -9.14 -30.63
CA GLN A 454 -5.39 -8.97 -32.06
C GLN A 454 -3.89 -8.81 -32.27
N GLY A 455 -3.38 -9.13 -33.44
CA GLY A 455 -1.96 -9.02 -33.78
C GLY A 455 -1.42 -7.59 -33.82
N SER A 456 -2.32 -6.59 -33.89
CA SER A 456 -2.00 -5.17 -33.88
C SER A 456 -3.11 -4.41 -33.16
N VAL A 457 -2.77 -3.46 -32.33
CA VAL A 457 -3.70 -2.69 -31.49
C VAL A 457 -3.39 -1.20 -31.53
N THR A 458 -4.39 -0.38 -31.21
CA THR A 458 -4.24 1.05 -30.98
C THR A 458 -4.05 1.30 -29.48
N PHE A 459 -2.96 1.94 -29.09
CA PHE A 459 -2.74 2.39 -27.72
C PHE A 459 -3.49 3.69 -27.46
N GLN A 460 -4.74 3.59 -27.03
CA GLN A 460 -5.60 4.72 -26.77
C GLN A 460 -5.07 5.59 -25.64
N GLN A 461 -5.18 6.92 -25.79
CA GLN A 461 -4.94 7.89 -24.71
C GLN A 461 -6.21 8.67 -24.45
N VAL A 462 -6.60 8.80 -23.19
CA VAL A 462 -7.79 9.57 -22.80
C VAL A 462 -7.52 11.07 -23.02
N LYS A 463 -8.40 11.75 -23.74
CA LYS A 463 -8.37 13.21 -23.94
C LYS A 463 -9.24 13.89 -22.88
N VAL A 464 -8.62 14.70 -22.02
CA VAL A 464 -9.30 15.44 -20.96
C VAL A 464 -9.39 16.91 -21.37
N PRO A 465 -10.58 17.53 -21.40
CA PRO A 465 -10.75 18.94 -21.71
C PRO A 465 -9.98 19.85 -20.74
N ARG A 466 -9.31 20.88 -21.25
CA ARG A 466 -8.53 21.82 -20.42
C ARG A 466 -9.38 22.67 -19.47
N ASN A 467 -10.65 22.88 -19.79
CA ASN A 467 -11.56 23.74 -19.03
C ASN A 467 -11.06 25.20 -18.85
N ASP A 468 -10.21 25.67 -19.78
CA ASP A 468 -9.61 27.02 -19.82
C ASP A 468 -10.36 27.98 -20.78
N GLY A 469 -11.54 27.57 -21.27
CA GLY A 469 -12.33 28.30 -22.25
C GLY A 469 -11.93 28.03 -23.70
N THR A 470 -10.94 27.16 -23.94
CA THR A 470 -10.57 26.67 -25.26
C THR A 470 -11.23 25.32 -25.55
N ASN A 471 -11.23 24.88 -26.81
CA ASN A 471 -11.65 23.55 -27.22
C ASN A 471 -10.47 22.55 -27.23
N PHE A 472 -9.37 22.85 -26.53
CA PHE A 472 -8.22 21.98 -26.46
C PHE A 472 -8.39 20.93 -25.33
N ALA A 473 -7.76 19.79 -25.56
CA ALA A 473 -7.68 18.71 -24.59
C ALA A 473 -6.21 18.30 -24.39
N ASP A 474 -5.86 17.90 -23.17
CA ASP A 474 -4.60 17.24 -22.87
C ASP A 474 -4.83 15.73 -22.75
N TYR A 475 -3.79 14.94 -22.87
CA TYR A 475 -3.88 13.52 -22.52
C TYR A 475 -3.81 13.33 -21.01
N LEU A 476 -4.64 12.42 -20.51
CA LEU A 476 -4.72 12.08 -19.09
C LEU A 476 -3.34 11.69 -18.57
N LEU A 477 -2.87 12.34 -17.50
CA LEU A 477 -1.58 12.06 -16.83
C LEU A 477 -0.40 11.97 -17.82
N SER A 478 -0.40 12.78 -18.88
CA SER A 478 0.71 12.87 -19.84
C SER A 478 2.01 13.22 -19.12
N GLU A 479 3.11 12.55 -19.49
CA GLU A 479 4.46 12.70 -18.90
C GLU A 479 4.54 12.27 -17.41
N VAL A 480 3.53 11.59 -16.88
CA VAL A 480 3.54 11.03 -15.54
C VAL A 480 3.99 9.57 -15.60
N SER A 481 5.02 9.22 -14.83
CA SER A 481 5.51 7.83 -14.75
C SER A 481 4.59 6.98 -13.89
N ILE A 482 3.83 6.06 -14.50
CA ILE A 482 2.82 5.21 -13.86
C ILE A 482 3.45 3.89 -13.46
N SER A 483 3.66 3.67 -12.17
CA SER A 483 4.27 2.44 -11.62
C SER A 483 3.29 1.28 -11.49
N HIS A 484 2.03 1.56 -11.14
CA HIS A 484 0.98 0.53 -10.97
C HIS A 484 -0.41 1.12 -11.21
N ILE A 485 -1.36 0.26 -11.62
CA ILE A 485 -2.76 0.62 -11.86
C ILE A 485 -3.64 -0.38 -11.11
N ALA A 486 -4.59 0.12 -10.31
CA ALA A 486 -5.61 -0.69 -9.66
C ALA A 486 -7.01 -0.14 -9.96
N VAL A 487 -7.96 -1.04 -10.23
CA VAL A 487 -9.34 -0.68 -10.57
C VAL A 487 -10.26 -1.01 -9.41
N ASP A 488 -11.02 -0.04 -8.93
CA ASP A 488 -11.95 -0.22 -7.81
C ASP A 488 -13.34 -0.72 -8.24
N GLY A 489 -14.19 -0.99 -7.26
CA GLY A 489 -15.54 -1.48 -7.47
C GLY A 489 -16.42 -0.56 -8.34
N GLY A 490 -16.13 0.73 -8.38
CA GLY A 490 -16.78 1.74 -9.22
C GLY A 490 -16.18 1.91 -10.61
N ASN A 491 -15.27 1.04 -11.05
CA ASN A 491 -14.50 1.18 -12.29
C ASN A 491 -13.64 2.44 -12.35
N ARG A 492 -13.33 3.06 -11.19
CA ARG A 492 -12.38 4.16 -11.13
C ARG A 492 -10.97 3.59 -11.10
N LYS A 493 -10.00 4.34 -11.59
CA LYS A 493 -8.61 3.90 -11.72
C LYS A 493 -7.74 4.64 -10.70
N TRP A 494 -7.07 3.86 -9.84
CA TRP A 494 -5.97 4.33 -9.02
C TRP A 494 -4.68 4.19 -9.81
N PHE A 495 -4.04 5.30 -10.11
CA PHE A 495 -2.73 5.36 -10.74
C PHE A 495 -1.69 5.67 -9.67
N ALA A 496 -0.84 4.69 -9.35
CA ALA A 496 0.37 4.90 -8.57
C ALA A 496 1.48 5.44 -9.47
N THR A 497 2.36 6.25 -8.92
CA THR A 497 3.40 6.92 -9.70
C THR A 497 4.79 6.73 -9.12
N ASN A 498 5.79 6.91 -9.97
CA ASN A 498 7.20 6.98 -9.58
C ASN A 498 7.53 8.43 -9.16
N GLY A 499 7.17 8.81 -7.92
CA GLY A 499 7.67 10.04 -7.28
C GLY A 499 6.72 11.22 -7.18
N ILE A 500 5.43 11.08 -7.57
CA ILE A 500 4.42 12.15 -7.36
C ILE A 500 3.12 11.66 -6.70
N GLY A 501 3.16 10.51 -6.02
CA GLY A 501 2.04 9.97 -5.25
C GLY A 501 1.02 9.19 -6.07
N ALA A 502 -0.26 9.26 -5.73
CA ALA A 502 -1.34 8.50 -6.35
C ALA A 502 -2.47 9.39 -6.85
N PHE A 503 -3.04 9.03 -8.01
CA PHE A 503 -4.21 9.69 -8.59
C PHE A 503 -5.41 8.74 -8.60
N LEU A 504 -6.58 9.24 -8.24
CA LEU A 504 -7.85 8.55 -8.48
C LEU A 504 -8.58 9.26 -9.62
N ILE A 505 -8.87 8.51 -10.67
CA ILE A 505 -9.56 8.98 -11.87
C ILE A 505 -10.96 8.36 -11.92
N SER A 506 -11.95 9.15 -12.34
CA SER A 506 -13.35 8.75 -12.48
C SER A 506 -13.55 7.55 -13.41
N ALA A 507 -14.68 6.87 -13.29
CA ALA A 507 -15.02 5.70 -14.11
C ALA A 507 -15.03 6.00 -15.62
N ASP A 508 -15.49 7.19 -16.00
CA ASP A 508 -15.50 7.68 -17.39
C ASP A 508 -14.14 8.22 -17.86
N ASN A 509 -13.13 8.21 -17.00
CA ASN A 509 -11.77 8.69 -17.23
C ASN A 509 -11.62 10.21 -17.48
N MET A 510 -12.69 11.02 -17.29
CA MET A 510 -12.70 12.43 -17.65
C MET A 510 -12.34 13.37 -16.49
N SER A 511 -12.33 12.87 -15.26
CA SER A 511 -12.14 13.70 -14.07
C SER A 511 -11.12 13.09 -13.12
N GLN A 512 -10.19 13.91 -12.63
CA GLN A 512 -9.38 13.59 -11.49
C GLN A 512 -10.19 13.81 -10.21
N ILE A 513 -10.46 12.72 -9.46
CA ILE A 513 -11.23 12.78 -8.21
C ILE A 513 -10.34 13.27 -7.08
N CYS A 514 -9.13 12.71 -6.95
CA CYS A 514 -8.14 13.19 -6.00
C CYS A 514 -6.71 12.93 -6.48
N HIS A 515 -5.78 13.66 -5.89
CA HIS A 515 -4.34 13.43 -5.98
C HIS A 515 -3.80 13.40 -4.55
N LEU A 516 -3.24 12.28 -4.16
CA LEU A 516 -2.67 12.02 -2.83
C LEU A 516 -1.16 12.04 -2.92
N SER A 517 -0.53 12.87 -2.08
CA SER A 517 0.93 12.98 -2.00
C SER A 517 1.36 13.11 -0.53
N THR A 518 2.64 12.98 -0.28
CA THR A 518 3.23 13.21 1.06
C THR A 518 2.98 14.60 1.60
N TYR A 519 2.74 15.58 0.71
CA TYR A 519 2.45 16.97 1.07
C TYR A 519 1.02 17.18 1.59
N ASN A 520 0.03 16.45 1.05
CA ASN A 520 -1.39 16.71 1.33
C ASN A 520 -2.09 15.55 2.05
N SER A 521 -1.37 14.49 2.40
CA SER A 521 -1.93 13.30 3.01
C SER A 521 -0.90 12.55 3.87
N PRO A 522 -1.33 11.61 4.74
CA PRO A 522 -0.45 10.70 5.47
C PRO A 522 0.28 9.65 4.60
N LEU A 523 0.28 9.76 3.28
CA LEU A 523 1.05 8.91 2.39
C LEU A 523 2.53 8.90 2.83
N LEU A 524 3.15 7.71 2.89
CA LEU A 524 4.51 7.56 3.44
C LEU A 524 5.61 7.97 2.46
N SER A 525 5.40 7.78 1.16
CA SER A 525 6.30 8.24 0.09
C SER A 525 5.52 8.51 -1.19
N ASP A 526 5.96 9.47 -1.98
CA ASP A 526 5.41 9.75 -3.32
C ASP A 526 5.87 8.71 -4.36
N GLN A 527 6.90 7.91 -4.03
CA GLN A 527 7.30 6.72 -4.76
C GLN A 527 6.44 5.54 -4.32
N ILE A 528 5.51 5.11 -5.19
CA ILE A 528 4.60 3.99 -4.91
C ILE A 528 4.91 2.85 -5.88
N TYR A 529 5.15 1.65 -5.36
CA TYR A 529 5.48 0.46 -6.15
C TYR A 529 4.24 -0.31 -6.59
N SER A 530 3.26 -0.46 -5.69
CA SER A 530 2.03 -1.22 -5.96
C SER A 530 0.84 -0.64 -5.18
N VAL A 531 -0.36 -0.89 -5.70
CA VAL A 531 -1.63 -0.56 -5.06
C VAL A 531 -2.50 -1.81 -5.04
N ALA A 532 -3.01 -2.17 -3.86
CA ALA A 532 -4.00 -3.23 -3.70
C ALA A 532 -5.30 -2.66 -3.11
N ILE A 533 -6.43 -3.23 -3.48
CA ILE A 533 -7.75 -2.77 -3.04
C ILE A 533 -8.50 -3.92 -2.39
N ASN A 534 -8.90 -3.73 -1.13
CA ASN A 534 -9.94 -4.56 -0.55
C ASN A 534 -11.29 -4.15 -1.15
N GLN A 535 -11.72 -4.85 -2.18
CA GLN A 535 -12.94 -4.53 -2.92
C GLN A 535 -14.21 -4.60 -2.04
N GLN A 536 -14.22 -5.42 -0.99
CA GLN A 536 -15.36 -5.54 -0.08
C GLN A 536 -15.51 -4.32 0.84
N THR A 537 -14.38 -3.80 1.30
CA THR A 537 -14.37 -2.68 2.25
C THR A 537 -14.08 -1.34 1.58
N GLY A 538 -13.48 -1.30 0.40
CA GLY A 538 -13.01 -0.08 -0.28
C GLY A 538 -11.72 0.49 0.32
N VAL A 539 -11.00 -0.27 1.15
CA VAL A 539 -9.67 0.13 1.63
C VAL A 539 -8.65 -0.06 0.53
N VAL A 540 -7.91 0.99 0.23
CA VAL A 540 -6.84 1.04 -0.76
C VAL A 540 -5.51 1.02 -0.02
N TYR A 541 -4.65 0.07 -0.31
CA TYR A 541 -3.32 -0.09 0.26
C TYR A 541 -2.26 0.41 -0.72
N PHE A 542 -1.37 1.28 -0.27
CA PHE A 542 -0.25 1.81 -1.04
C PHE A 542 1.05 1.24 -0.50
N LEU A 543 1.75 0.44 -1.33
CA LEU A 543 3.07 -0.07 -1.05
C LEU A 543 4.08 0.96 -1.53
N THR A 544 4.70 1.67 -0.60
CA THR A 544 5.58 2.79 -0.90
C THR A 544 7.04 2.47 -0.58
N GLU A 545 7.95 3.32 -1.03
CA GLU A 545 9.37 3.21 -0.70
C GLU A 545 9.63 3.20 0.82
N ASN A 546 8.80 3.90 1.62
CA ASN A 546 8.99 4.08 3.05
C ASN A 546 7.99 3.26 3.90
N GLY A 547 7.36 2.24 3.33
CA GLY A 547 6.46 1.37 4.06
C GLY A 547 5.06 1.26 3.44
N LEU A 548 4.14 0.66 4.18
CA LEU A 548 2.75 0.43 3.78
C LEU A 548 1.82 1.40 4.49
N CYS A 549 0.91 1.99 3.74
CA CYS A 549 -0.21 2.75 4.29
C CYS A 549 -1.52 2.41 3.58
N SER A 550 -2.64 2.73 4.20
CA SER A 550 -3.95 2.55 3.58
C SER A 550 -4.83 3.79 3.71
N TYR A 551 -5.73 3.91 2.74
CA TYR A 551 -6.74 4.95 2.65
C TYR A 551 -8.11 4.33 2.45
N ARG A 552 -9.09 4.72 3.24
CA ARG A 552 -10.48 4.28 3.09
C ARG A 552 -11.17 5.06 1.99
N SER A 553 -11.33 4.46 0.82
CA SER A 553 -12.09 5.01 -0.30
C SER A 553 -13.61 4.78 -0.12
N ASP A 554 -14.39 5.40 -0.98
CA ASP A 554 -15.86 5.37 -0.98
C ASP A 554 -16.45 4.39 -2.01
N ALA A 555 -15.63 3.55 -2.66
CA ALA A 555 -16.08 2.53 -3.60
C ALA A 555 -15.86 1.12 -3.06
N THR A 556 -16.86 0.26 -3.22
CA THR A 556 -16.80 -1.16 -2.90
C THR A 556 -17.25 -2.00 -4.09
N GLU A 557 -17.02 -3.31 -4.05
CA GLU A 557 -17.52 -4.22 -5.07
C GLU A 557 -19.06 -4.18 -5.13
N PRO A 558 -19.66 -4.02 -6.32
CA PRO A 558 -21.10 -3.98 -6.45
C PRO A 558 -21.72 -5.37 -6.25
N THR A 559 -22.92 -5.42 -5.68
CA THR A 559 -23.70 -6.65 -5.58
C THR A 559 -24.50 -6.89 -6.85
N GLN A 560 -24.72 -8.14 -7.20
CA GLN A 560 -25.59 -8.50 -8.34
C GLN A 560 -27.07 -8.18 -8.04
N GLU A 561 -27.50 -8.36 -6.78
CA GLU A 561 -28.86 -8.11 -6.35
C GLU A 561 -28.88 -7.35 -5.03
N MET A 562 -29.67 -6.26 -4.98
CA MET A 562 -29.91 -5.47 -3.77
C MET A 562 -31.07 -6.08 -2.97
N THR A 563 -30.79 -6.53 -1.76
CA THR A 563 -31.79 -7.13 -0.86
C THR A 563 -31.86 -6.35 0.46
N LYS A 564 -32.87 -6.63 1.27
CA LYS A 564 -32.99 -6.03 2.61
C LYS A 564 -31.88 -6.48 3.57
N ASP A 565 -31.24 -7.60 3.27
CA ASP A 565 -30.23 -8.20 4.16
C ASP A 565 -28.82 -7.71 3.82
N ASN A 566 -28.56 -7.33 2.55
CA ASN A 566 -27.22 -6.89 2.12
C ASN A 566 -27.09 -5.36 2.01
N VAL A 567 -28.19 -4.59 1.91
CA VAL A 567 -28.16 -3.13 1.85
C VAL A 567 -28.36 -2.53 3.25
N TYR A 568 -27.33 -1.91 3.77
CA TYR A 568 -27.37 -1.22 5.08
C TYR A 568 -26.50 0.03 5.09
N ALA A 569 -26.69 0.86 6.11
CA ALA A 569 -25.91 2.08 6.32
C ALA A 569 -25.15 2.06 7.63
N TYR A 570 -23.97 2.67 7.66
CA TYR A 570 -23.21 2.90 8.87
C TYR A 570 -22.52 4.28 8.88
N PRO A 571 -22.28 4.88 10.08
CA PRO A 571 -22.82 4.45 11.37
C PRO A 571 -24.35 4.54 11.38
N ASN A 572 -24.98 3.67 12.14
CA ASN A 572 -26.43 3.70 12.33
C ASN A 572 -26.76 3.16 13.74
N PRO A 573 -27.18 4.01 14.71
CA PRO A 573 -27.52 5.42 14.54
C PRO A 573 -26.32 6.34 14.31
N VAL A 574 -26.56 7.47 13.63
CA VAL A 574 -25.61 8.58 13.50
C VAL A 574 -25.75 9.47 14.73
N THR A 575 -24.71 9.60 15.53
CA THR A 575 -24.68 10.37 16.78
C THR A 575 -24.38 11.87 16.56
N PRO A 576 -24.67 12.76 17.54
CA PRO A 576 -24.45 14.20 17.36
C PRO A 576 -23.01 14.61 17.10
N ASP A 577 -22.07 13.86 17.67
CA ASP A 577 -20.63 14.05 17.55
C ASP A 577 -20.03 13.49 16.24
N TYR A 578 -20.81 12.70 15.49
CA TYR A 578 -20.36 12.17 14.22
C TYR A 578 -20.45 13.21 13.09
N THR A 579 -19.31 13.58 12.54
CA THR A 579 -19.17 14.58 11.46
C THR A 579 -18.77 13.98 10.12
N GLY A 580 -18.57 12.66 10.07
CA GLY A 580 -18.11 11.96 8.87
C GLY A 580 -19.22 11.63 7.88
N LEU A 581 -18.82 10.95 6.80
CA LEU A 581 -19.74 10.45 5.78
C LEU A 581 -20.47 9.19 6.26
N ILE A 582 -21.78 9.19 6.10
CA ILE A 582 -22.65 8.03 6.32
C ILE A 582 -22.52 7.18 5.06
N THR A 583 -22.08 5.94 5.20
CA THR A 583 -21.86 5.04 4.06
C THR A 583 -22.98 4.02 3.94
N ILE A 584 -23.56 3.92 2.78
CA ILE A 584 -24.54 2.89 2.39
C ILE A 584 -23.80 1.87 1.52
N VAL A 585 -23.90 0.59 1.84
CA VAL A 585 -23.23 -0.51 1.12
C VAL A 585 -24.21 -1.58 0.66
N GLY A 586 -23.72 -2.52 -0.15
CA GLY A 586 -24.53 -3.61 -0.72
C GLY A 586 -25.35 -3.18 -1.94
N LEU A 587 -24.93 -2.10 -2.60
CA LEU A 587 -25.59 -1.56 -3.79
C LEU A 587 -25.12 -2.28 -5.06
N SER A 588 -25.92 -2.23 -6.11
CA SER A 588 -25.53 -2.64 -7.46
C SER A 588 -24.66 -1.55 -8.10
N TYR A 589 -23.94 -1.92 -9.15
CA TYR A 589 -23.17 -0.97 -9.95
C TYR A 589 -24.06 0.14 -10.52
N ASP A 590 -23.62 1.40 -10.37
CA ASP A 590 -24.30 2.61 -10.86
C ASP A 590 -25.78 2.70 -10.45
N ALA A 591 -26.11 2.26 -9.21
CA ALA A 591 -27.47 2.30 -8.69
C ALA A 591 -27.91 3.74 -8.39
N ASP A 592 -29.17 4.07 -8.72
CA ASP A 592 -29.80 5.30 -8.30
C ASP A 592 -30.15 5.24 -6.79
N VAL A 593 -29.63 6.18 -6.00
CA VAL A 593 -29.85 6.27 -4.56
C VAL A 593 -30.59 7.54 -4.22
N LYS A 594 -31.69 7.42 -3.46
CA LYS A 594 -32.45 8.56 -2.92
C LYS A 594 -32.61 8.42 -1.42
N ILE A 595 -32.31 9.48 -0.71
CA ILE A 595 -32.50 9.60 0.75
C ILE A 595 -33.69 10.51 0.99
N THR A 596 -34.70 10.01 1.71
CA THR A 596 -35.94 10.74 1.99
C THR A 596 -36.22 10.74 3.47
N THR A 597 -37.02 11.71 3.92
CA THR A 597 -37.67 11.63 5.23
C THR A 597 -38.66 10.47 5.29
N SER A 598 -39.13 10.09 6.47
CA SER A 598 -40.19 9.09 6.63
C SER A 598 -41.53 9.48 5.97
N SER A 599 -41.74 10.76 5.66
CA SER A 599 -42.90 11.29 4.92
C SER A 599 -42.67 11.34 3.40
N GLY A 600 -41.50 10.91 2.90
CA GLY A 600 -41.18 10.85 1.46
C GLY A 600 -40.58 12.12 0.88
N VAL A 601 -40.22 13.13 1.70
CA VAL A 601 -39.54 14.34 1.21
C VAL A 601 -38.10 13.99 0.87
N LEU A 602 -37.67 14.29 -0.35
CA LEU A 602 -36.30 14.04 -0.84
C LEU A 602 -35.31 14.96 -0.13
N VAL A 603 -34.27 14.34 0.44
CA VAL A 603 -33.19 15.00 1.20
C VAL A 603 -31.88 15.02 0.41
N ALA A 604 -31.48 13.89 -0.12
CA ALA A 604 -30.28 13.75 -0.94
C ALA A 604 -30.52 12.68 -2.02
N GLU A 605 -29.75 12.75 -3.09
CA GLU A 605 -29.76 11.76 -4.16
C GLU A 605 -28.40 11.71 -4.87
N GLY A 606 -28.11 10.58 -5.50
CA GLY A 606 -26.92 10.35 -6.30
C GLY A 606 -26.84 8.93 -6.84
N ARG A 607 -25.66 8.57 -7.33
CA ARG A 607 -25.37 7.22 -7.85
C ARG A 607 -24.32 6.54 -6.99
N SER A 608 -24.39 5.21 -6.93
CA SER A 608 -23.42 4.40 -6.21
C SER A 608 -22.06 4.40 -6.91
N ASN A 609 -20.99 4.45 -6.12
CA ASN A 609 -19.62 4.14 -6.54
C ASN A 609 -19.39 2.62 -6.35
N GLY A 610 -19.59 1.85 -7.43
CA GLY A 610 -19.66 0.40 -7.27
C GLY A 610 -20.80 0.00 -6.33
N GLY A 611 -20.47 -0.71 -5.26
CA GLY A 611 -21.41 -1.22 -4.26
C GLY A 611 -21.74 -0.25 -3.13
N SER A 612 -21.27 1.00 -3.14
CA SER A 612 -21.46 1.93 -2.03
C SER A 612 -21.90 3.34 -2.47
N PHE A 613 -22.55 4.05 -1.54
CA PHE A 613 -22.91 5.46 -1.68
C PHE A 613 -22.64 6.18 -0.36
N THR A 614 -22.12 7.40 -0.42
CA THR A 614 -21.83 8.21 0.78
C THR A 614 -22.73 9.42 0.87
N TRP A 615 -23.15 9.77 2.10
CA TRP A 615 -23.97 10.93 2.41
C TRP A 615 -23.42 11.69 3.62
N ASP A 616 -23.31 13.00 3.53
CA ASP A 616 -22.75 13.88 4.57
C ASP A 616 -23.78 14.24 5.70
N GLY A 617 -24.97 13.66 5.68
CA GLY A 617 -26.01 13.95 6.65
C GLY A 617 -26.66 15.34 6.48
N LYS A 618 -26.52 15.96 5.30
CA LYS A 618 -27.10 17.27 5.00
C LYS A 618 -28.23 17.17 3.99
N ASP A 619 -29.10 18.18 4.03
CA ASP A 619 -30.15 18.40 3.04
C ASP A 619 -29.58 19.07 1.77
N ARG A 620 -30.45 19.27 0.76
CA ARG A 620 -30.09 19.94 -0.50
C ARG A 620 -29.62 21.39 -0.33
N ASN A 621 -29.87 22.02 0.82
CA ASN A 621 -29.44 23.37 1.14
C ASN A 621 -28.12 23.40 1.93
N GLY A 622 -27.51 22.24 2.18
CA GLY A 622 -26.27 22.10 2.92
C GLY A 622 -26.44 22.14 4.45
N ASN A 623 -27.68 22.09 4.97
CA ASN A 623 -27.93 22.07 6.40
C ASN A 623 -27.95 20.64 6.93
N ARG A 624 -27.38 20.43 8.15
CA ARG A 624 -27.51 19.16 8.86
C ARG A 624 -29.00 18.82 9.05
N VAL A 625 -29.37 17.58 8.70
CA VAL A 625 -30.78 17.16 8.86
C VAL A 625 -31.17 16.96 10.31
N ALA A 626 -32.44 17.15 10.66
CA ALA A 626 -32.95 16.97 12.01
C ALA A 626 -32.91 15.51 12.48
N SER A 627 -32.98 15.30 13.80
CA SER A 627 -33.14 13.95 14.39
C SER A 627 -34.36 13.25 13.81
N GLY A 628 -34.20 11.99 13.38
CA GLY A 628 -35.30 11.24 12.77
C GLY A 628 -34.84 9.99 12.04
N ILE A 629 -35.80 9.32 11.43
CA ILE A 629 -35.53 8.15 10.55
C ILE A 629 -35.59 8.61 9.09
N TYR A 630 -34.53 8.35 8.37
CA TYR A 630 -34.39 8.59 6.94
C TYR A 630 -34.45 7.28 6.18
N MET A 631 -35.11 7.29 5.03
CA MET A 631 -35.26 6.11 4.17
C MET A 631 -34.26 6.23 3.02
N VAL A 632 -33.43 5.24 2.85
CA VAL A 632 -32.58 5.08 1.66
C VAL A 632 -33.30 4.20 0.67
N ILE A 633 -33.63 4.73 -0.49
CA ILE A 633 -34.30 4.02 -1.58
C ILE A 633 -33.27 3.84 -2.68
N ALA A 634 -32.92 2.59 -3.00
CA ALA A 634 -31.98 2.26 -4.05
C ALA A 634 -32.67 1.49 -5.16
N ALA A 635 -32.36 1.82 -6.41
CA ALA A 635 -32.82 1.11 -7.61
C ALA A 635 -31.65 0.89 -8.57
N THR A 636 -31.72 -0.17 -9.39
CA THR A 636 -30.71 -0.37 -10.45
C THR A 636 -30.79 0.75 -11.48
N SER A 637 -29.73 0.97 -12.25
CA SER A 637 -29.68 1.97 -13.33
C SER A 637 -30.77 1.76 -14.40
N LYS A 638 -31.32 0.53 -14.49
CA LYS A 638 -32.44 0.18 -15.38
C LYS A 638 -33.81 0.43 -14.75
N GLY A 639 -33.88 0.94 -13.50
CA GLY A 639 -35.12 1.18 -12.80
C GLY A 639 -35.84 -0.09 -12.31
N GLU A 640 -35.13 -1.20 -12.23
CA GLU A 640 -35.68 -2.46 -11.71
C GLU A 640 -35.89 -2.35 -10.19
N LYS A 641 -36.61 -3.31 -9.63
CA LYS A 641 -37.02 -3.38 -8.25
C LYS A 641 -35.81 -3.21 -7.29
N GLY A 642 -35.78 -2.12 -6.58
CA GLY A 642 -34.76 -1.79 -5.60
C GLY A 642 -35.12 -2.23 -4.19
N THR A 643 -34.30 -1.84 -3.24
CA THR A 643 -34.51 -2.10 -1.81
C THR A 643 -34.52 -0.82 -1.01
N VAL A 644 -34.95 -0.91 0.25
CA VAL A 644 -34.99 0.22 1.17
C VAL A 644 -34.31 -0.16 2.47
N CYS A 645 -33.33 0.65 2.89
CA CYS A 645 -32.78 0.60 4.25
C CYS A 645 -33.10 1.90 5.03
N LYS A 646 -32.79 1.92 6.32
CA LYS A 646 -33.10 3.03 7.21
C LYS A 646 -31.85 3.56 7.88
N ILE A 647 -31.80 4.89 8.04
CA ILE A 647 -30.76 5.58 8.80
C ILE A 647 -31.43 6.33 9.94
N ALA A 648 -30.97 6.12 11.17
CA ALA A 648 -31.38 6.87 12.33
C ALA A 648 -30.39 8.01 12.59
N ILE A 649 -30.86 9.25 12.57
CA ILE A 649 -30.07 10.45 12.92
C ILE A 649 -30.47 10.89 14.31
N VAL A 650 -29.48 11.15 15.17
CA VAL A 650 -29.62 11.70 16.51
C VAL A 650 -28.79 12.98 16.56
N ASN A 651 -29.38 14.11 16.92
CA ASN A 651 -28.71 15.41 17.09
C ASN A 651 -28.80 15.87 18.54
#